data_f6e46ccab030f0b4167c7218debe7f35
#
_entry.id   f6e46ccab030f0b4167c7218debe7f35
#
_cell.length_a   1.000
_cell.length_b   1.000
_cell.length_c   1.000
_cell.angle_alpha   90.00
_cell.angle_beta   90.00
_cell.angle_gamma   90.00
#
_symmetry.space_group_name_H-M   'P 1'
#
loop_
_entity.id
_entity.type
_entity.pdbx_description
1 polymer ?
#
loop_
_entity_poly.entity_id
_entity_poly.type
_entity_poly.pdbx_seq_one_letter_code
_entity_poly.pdbx_strand_id
1 'polypeptide(L)'
;HRYNDFLLANAVDAGMLSVKAAMAMKNKYPHYVPFFREFYEAAEAQRNGAGKGFANVGAVTKKMRGSTLDVVDPLEGIIRNTFSIMSAIERNKVGQSIVKLANVDGMGALIEKVSGAAKVTDHSFSVWENGKKVVYNTTPELYQAFKMLNPEGANMFTKLLSYPAKWLRAGATLGPEFILRNPVRDMISATIYSKHGFIPVVDTLKGLGLYLQKGNTYWEYMRSGAAQANLVSLDRNYLSGQMRDLLQRPSVKKMVTTNPIEILRGLSEATEMATRLAEFHNVRKGYTGIGNRLFSKKRNPGSIQEAALESRDVTLDFSRIGSHTKSLNKTIAFFNAAIQGTDKMFREWKANPLDMTVKTAMWITLPSVLLWELNKDDPRYQELPQWQKDIFWIIPTKDTLIKIPKPFELGILFGTVPERMLQWDYDKKRKQKGAGFKGLAGSVLDSMAPSFLPTALVPAIEAMTNHSIFMGRDIVPQSQQNTIPELQYGPYTSAVGRKIGETFGVSPRKIDNTIHGYGGSLAELGLTLTDGVAGLDETRPAKRWTEQPGIRGFTATPYSNSESVQEVYDAYDRQLKLFNAGRELHRRMDGFDPREFEQMKNAVKAFQNINQAKKAVMKSDLSSDAKRKRLDEIQMSQVRIARRALGKESIK
;
A
#
# COMPACT_ATOMS: atom_id res chain seq x y z
N HIS A 1 35.15 -14.27 19.58
CA HIS A 1 36.42 -13.88 18.95
C HIS A 1 36.49 -14.28 17.47
N ARG A 2 36.24 -15.53 17.10
CA ARG A 2 36.20 -16.01 15.69
C ARG A 2 35.31 -15.17 14.79
N TYR A 3 34.22 -14.66 15.30
CA TYR A 3 33.28 -13.81 14.54
C TYR A 3 33.88 -12.43 14.23
N ASN A 4 34.56 -11.81 15.18
CA ASN A 4 35.27 -10.54 14.94
C ASN A 4 36.43 -10.71 13.96
N ASP A 5 37.15 -11.84 14.02
CA ASP A 5 38.19 -12.18 13.05
C ASP A 5 37.60 -12.29 11.64
N PHE A 6 36.42 -12.89 11.50
CA PHE A 6 35.70 -12.94 10.23
C PHE A 6 35.32 -11.53 9.71
N LEU A 7 34.83 -10.63 10.56
CA LEU A 7 34.52 -9.25 10.16
C LEU A 7 35.78 -8.49 9.72
N LEU A 8 36.89 -8.65 10.43
CA LEU A 8 38.17 -8.03 10.06
C LEU A 8 38.69 -8.58 8.73
N ALA A 9 38.61 -9.90 8.50
CA ALA A 9 38.99 -10.52 7.23
C ALA A 9 38.17 -9.94 6.07
N ASN A 10 36.84 -9.86 6.20
CA ASN A 10 35.99 -9.24 5.19
C ASN A 10 36.33 -7.76 4.92
N ALA A 11 36.74 -7.00 5.96
CA ALA A 11 37.15 -5.62 5.78
C ALA A 11 38.50 -5.50 5.04
N VAL A 12 39.39 -6.46 5.24
CA VAL A 12 40.65 -6.57 4.49
C VAL A 12 40.39 -6.94 3.04
N ASP A 13 39.57 -7.98 2.79
CA ASP A 13 39.20 -8.44 1.43
C ASP A 13 38.51 -7.33 0.63
N ALA A 14 37.73 -6.48 1.29
CA ALA A 14 37.12 -5.30 0.70
C ALA A 14 38.08 -4.12 0.52
N GLY A 15 39.34 -4.23 0.89
CA GLY A 15 40.34 -3.17 0.81
C GLY A 15 40.16 -2.02 1.81
N MET A 16 39.28 -2.16 2.79
CA MET A 16 39.03 -1.13 3.80
C MET A 16 40.10 -1.09 4.90
N LEU A 17 40.76 -2.20 5.13
CA LEU A 17 41.89 -2.36 6.04
C LEU A 17 43.08 -2.98 5.32
N SER A 18 44.31 -2.57 5.68
CA SER A 18 45.47 -3.32 5.27
C SER A 18 45.65 -4.56 6.17
N VAL A 19 46.25 -5.64 5.64
CA VAL A 19 46.58 -6.86 6.40
C VAL A 19 47.38 -6.50 7.66
N LYS A 20 48.37 -5.59 7.53
CA LYS A 20 49.19 -5.13 8.64
C LYS A 20 48.38 -4.44 9.76
N ALA A 21 47.39 -3.62 9.37
CA ALA A 21 46.51 -2.94 10.33
C ALA A 21 45.56 -3.93 11.03
N ALA A 22 45.01 -4.88 10.31
CA ALA A 22 44.15 -5.92 10.88
C ALA A 22 44.91 -6.81 11.88
N MET A 23 46.14 -7.24 11.54
CA MET A 23 46.99 -7.99 12.44
C MET A 23 47.37 -7.20 13.69
N ALA A 24 47.73 -5.91 13.53
CA ALA A 24 48.04 -5.04 14.67
C ALA A 24 46.85 -4.87 15.62
N MET A 25 45.62 -4.74 15.08
CA MET A 25 44.39 -4.66 15.88
C MET A 25 44.14 -5.97 16.64
N LYS A 26 44.27 -7.11 15.97
CA LYS A 26 44.07 -8.43 16.57
C LYS A 26 45.10 -8.68 17.70
N ASN A 27 46.33 -8.36 17.49
CA ASN A 27 47.40 -8.53 18.49
C ASN A 27 47.23 -7.62 19.68
N LYS A 28 46.80 -6.35 19.44
CA LYS A 28 46.61 -5.37 20.50
C LYS A 28 45.36 -5.61 21.34
N TYR A 29 44.31 -6.14 20.75
CA TYR A 29 43.01 -6.36 21.39
C TYR A 29 42.47 -7.79 21.12
N PRO A 30 43.10 -8.82 21.67
CA PRO A 30 42.73 -10.22 21.40
C PRO A 30 41.31 -10.56 21.87
N HIS A 31 40.79 -9.83 22.83
CA HIS A 31 39.46 -10.03 23.43
C HIS A 31 38.51 -8.86 23.11
N TYR A 32 38.62 -8.27 21.93
CA TYR A 32 37.79 -7.13 21.56
C TYR A 32 36.30 -7.48 21.53
N VAL A 33 35.50 -6.68 22.26
CA VAL A 33 34.04 -6.65 22.20
C VAL A 33 33.62 -5.23 21.80
N PRO A 34 32.80 -5.07 20.76
CA PRO A 34 32.34 -3.73 20.35
C PRO A 34 31.39 -3.15 21.40
N PHE A 35 31.67 -1.92 21.83
CA PHE A 35 30.83 -1.16 22.74
C PHE A 35 30.05 -0.09 22.01
N PHE A 36 28.73 0.00 22.27
CA PHE A 36 27.86 1.10 21.89
C PHE A 36 27.23 1.69 23.16
N ARG A 37 26.94 3.00 23.13
CA ARG A 37 26.29 3.71 24.24
C ARG A 37 24.82 3.90 23.95
N GLU A 38 23.98 3.90 24.99
CA GLU A 38 22.59 4.30 24.85
C GLU A 38 22.49 5.75 24.36
N PHE A 39 21.43 6.06 23.59
CA PHE A 39 21.20 7.39 22.97
C PHE A 39 22.20 7.85 21.90
N TYR A 40 23.16 7.02 21.48
CA TYR A 40 24.11 7.39 20.45
C TYR A 40 23.49 7.55 19.07
N GLU A 41 22.34 6.93 18.82
CA GLU A 41 21.65 6.97 17.53
C GLU A 41 21.18 8.39 17.15
N ALA A 42 20.63 9.17 18.08
CA ALA A 42 20.21 10.55 17.83
C ALA A 42 21.41 11.48 17.61
N ALA A 43 22.51 11.26 18.35
CA ALA A 43 23.72 12.05 18.24
C ALA A 43 24.60 11.66 17.04
N GLU A 44 24.63 10.38 16.63
CA GLU A 44 25.29 9.93 15.39
C GLU A 44 24.53 10.36 14.15
N ALA A 45 23.21 10.34 14.15
CA ALA A 45 22.40 10.89 13.08
C ALA A 45 22.65 12.41 12.90
N GLN A 46 22.86 13.15 13.98
CA GLN A 46 23.25 14.57 13.92
C GLN A 46 24.72 14.79 13.58
N ARG A 47 25.66 13.93 14.04
CA ARG A 47 27.11 14.06 13.75
C ARG A 47 27.55 13.49 12.41
N ASN A 48 26.83 12.51 11.87
CA ASN A 48 26.98 12.03 10.50
C ASN A 48 26.20 12.94 9.53
N GLY A 49 26.01 14.16 9.98
CA GLY A 49 25.28 15.21 9.33
C GLY A 49 25.59 15.37 7.86
N ALA A 50 24.63 15.92 7.20
CA ALA A 50 24.61 16.43 5.84
C ALA A 50 26.00 16.47 5.17
N GLY A 51 26.33 15.45 4.36
CA GLY A 51 27.55 15.42 3.58
C GLY A 51 28.34 14.11 3.57
N LYS A 52 28.10 13.16 4.48
CA LYS A 52 28.79 11.85 4.50
C LYS A 52 27.87 10.72 4.03
N GLY A 53 27.32 10.89 2.83
CA GLY A 53 26.51 9.87 2.20
C GLY A 53 27.30 8.69 1.66
N PHE A 54 26.66 7.90 0.78
CA PHE A 54 27.26 6.79 0.05
C PHE A 54 28.61 7.16 -0.61
N ALA A 55 28.76 8.43 -1.01
CA ALA A 55 29.96 8.99 -1.61
C ALA A 55 31.19 9.02 -0.68
N ASN A 56 31.02 8.94 0.63
CA ASN A 56 32.13 9.02 1.58
C ASN A 56 32.03 7.91 2.63
N VAL A 57 32.53 6.72 2.30
CA VAL A 57 32.58 5.58 3.21
C VAL A 57 33.49 5.92 4.40
N GLY A 58 32.92 5.87 5.62
CA GLY A 58 33.68 6.10 6.85
C GLY A 58 34.65 4.96 7.17
N ALA A 59 35.67 5.21 7.99
CA ALA A 59 36.55 4.16 8.47
C ALA A 59 35.80 3.14 9.30
N VAL A 60 36.14 1.87 9.12
CA VAL A 60 35.53 0.71 9.80
C VAL A 60 35.74 0.76 11.32
N THR A 61 36.83 1.37 11.75
CA THR A 61 37.21 1.48 13.16
C THR A 61 37.31 2.93 13.59
N LYS A 62 36.78 3.26 14.79
CA LYS A 62 36.88 4.60 15.40
C LYS A 62 37.56 4.52 16.75
N LYS A 63 38.31 5.58 17.13
CA LYS A 63 38.88 5.70 18.47
C LYS A 63 37.76 5.88 19.50
N MET A 64 37.82 5.12 20.59
CA MET A 64 36.93 5.31 21.73
C MET A 64 37.21 6.65 22.43
N ARG A 65 36.12 7.33 22.84
CA ARG A 65 36.18 8.53 23.72
C ARG A 65 35.44 8.21 25.02
N GLY A 66 35.92 8.68 26.15
CA GLY A 66 35.23 8.51 27.43
C GLY A 66 33.83 9.14 27.41
N SER A 67 32.90 8.51 28.10
CA SER A 67 31.51 8.96 28.27
C SER A 67 30.92 8.32 29.52
N THR A 68 29.98 9.01 30.17
CA THR A 68 29.23 8.52 31.34
C THR A 68 27.94 7.82 30.97
N LEU A 69 27.61 7.72 29.67
CA LEU A 69 26.41 7.04 29.20
C LEU A 69 26.52 5.52 29.35
N ASP A 70 25.42 4.87 29.65
CA ASP A 70 25.34 3.43 29.80
C ASP A 70 25.71 2.70 28.49
N VAL A 71 26.27 1.51 28.65
CA VAL A 71 26.71 0.65 27.55
C VAL A 71 25.58 -0.30 27.22
N VAL A 72 25.25 -0.39 25.92
CA VAL A 72 24.28 -1.40 25.44
C VAL A 72 24.79 -2.81 25.67
N ASP A 73 23.87 -3.75 25.73
CA ASP A 73 24.19 -5.17 25.85
C ASP A 73 25.28 -5.59 24.83
N PRO A 74 26.33 -6.35 25.24
CA PRO A 74 27.42 -6.76 24.36
C PRO A 74 26.96 -7.47 23.09
N LEU A 75 25.88 -8.26 23.15
CA LEU A 75 25.32 -8.94 21.98
C LEU A 75 24.69 -7.96 21.00
N GLU A 76 23.94 -6.98 21.50
CA GLU A 76 23.44 -5.87 20.69
C GLU A 76 24.59 -5.07 20.08
N GLY A 77 25.64 -4.82 20.87
CA GLY A 77 26.87 -4.17 20.41
C GLY A 77 27.53 -4.90 19.25
N ILE A 78 27.65 -6.23 19.32
CA ILE A 78 28.17 -7.06 18.24
C ILE A 78 27.34 -6.94 16.97
N ILE A 79 26.03 -6.94 17.07
CA ILE A 79 25.12 -6.85 15.92
C ILE A 79 25.19 -5.48 15.26
N ARG A 80 25.16 -4.40 16.05
CA ARG A 80 25.32 -3.03 15.55
C ARG A 80 26.67 -2.86 14.83
N ASN A 81 27.73 -3.40 15.40
CA ASN A 81 29.08 -3.41 14.81
C ASN A 81 29.11 -4.17 13.49
N THR A 82 28.51 -5.36 13.46
CA THR A 82 28.39 -6.18 12.24
C THR A 82 27.70 -5.42 11.14
N PHE A 83 26.54 -4.85 11.41
CA PHE A 83 25.79 -4.07 10.45
C PHE A 83 26.57 -2.88 9.93
N SER A 84 27.25 -2.15 10.83
CA SER A 84 28.08 -0.98 10.49
C SER A 84 29.25 -1.37 9.58
N ILE A 85 29.98 -2.43 9.93
CA ILE A 85 31.13 -2.92 9.18
C ILE A 85 30.69 -3.47 7.82
N MET A 86 29.70 -4.37 7.79
CA MET A 86 29.25 -4.97 6.54
C MET A 86 28.62 -3.95 5.60
N SER A 87 27.84 -2.98 6.11
CA SER A 87 27.34 -1.87 5.30
C SER A 87 28.45 -1.02 4.70
N ALA A 88 29.52 -0.76 5.45
CA ALA A 88 30.67 -0.01 4.96
C ALA A 88 31.43 -0.82 3.88
N ILE A 89 31.62 -2.12 4.10
CA ILE A 89 32.24 -3.06 3.16
C ILE A 89 31.48 -3.07 1.83
N GLU A 90 30.17 -3.29 1.87
CA GLU A 90 29.36 -3.39 0.65
C GLU A 90 29.31 -2.03 -0.11
N ARG A 91 29.24 -0.92 0.60
CA ARG A 91 29.37 0.41 -0.03
C ARG A 91 30.73 0.60 -0.70
N ASN A 92 31.79 0.14 -0.06
CA ASN A 92 33.13 0.23 -0.63
C ASN A 92 33.27 -0.62 -1.88
N LYS A 93 32.76 -1.85 -1.88
CA LYS A 93 32.73 -2.74 -3.05
C LYS A 93 31.99 -2.12 -4.23
N VAL A 94 30.84 -1.50 -3.97
CA VAL A 94 30.08 -0.76 -5.01
C VAL A 94 30.89 0.40 -5.55
N GLY A 95 31.52 1.20 -4.68
CA GLY A 95 32.43 2.28 -5.09
C GLY A 95 33.59 1.78 -5.96
N GLN A 96 34.23 0.66 -5.55
CA GLN A 96 35.32 0.03 -6.32
C GLN A 96 34.82 -0.50 -7.68
N SER A 97 33.60 -1.08 -7.73
CA SER A 97 33.02 -1.57 -8.98
C SER A 97 32.78 -0.42 -9.97
N ILE A 98 32.39 0.74 -9.46
CA ILE A 98 32.18 1.95 -10.27
C ILE A 98 33.51 2.51 -10.77
N VAL A 99 34.56 2.53 -9.91
CA VAL A 99 35.90 2.91 -10.35
C VAL A 99 36.41 1.98 -11.45
N LYS A 100 36.09 0.68 -11.39
CA LYS A 100 36.43 -0.27 -12.46
C LYS A 100 35.73 0.04 -13.79
N LEU A 101 34.50 0.63 -13.76
CA LEU A 101 33.82 1.09 -14.99
C LEU A 101 34.57 2.21 -15.69
N ALA A 102 35.35 3.04 -14.96
CA ALA A 102 36.18 4.07 -15.56
C ALA A 102 37.30 3.52 -16.45
N ASN A 103 37.67 2.26 -16.26
CA ASN A 103 38.69 1.58 -17.07
C ASN A 103 38.09 0.95 -18.35
N VAL A 104 36.79 1.08 -18.60
CA VAL A 104 36.13 0.61 -19.81
C VAL A 104 36.25 1.70 -20.89
N ASP A 105 36.59 1.32 -22.11
CA ASP A 105 36.76 2.24 -23.24
C ASP A 105 35.52 3.16 -23.40
N GLY A 106 35.77 4.47 -23.43
CA GLY A 106 34.74 5.50 -23.53
C GLY A 106 34.13 5.97 -22.19
N MET A 107 34.39 5.31 -21.07
CA MET A 107 33.84 5.67 -19.74
C MET A 107 34.85 6.44 -18.86
N GLY A 108 36.12 6.52 -19.25
CA GLY A 108 37.20 7.13 -18.46
C GLY A 108 37.02 8.62 -18.19
N ALA A 109 36.26 9.34 -19.04
CA ALA A 109 35.95 10.75 -18.84
C ALA A 109 34.93 11.04 -17.73
N LEU A 110 34.25 10.00 -17.21
CA LEU A 110 33.20 10.16 -16.19
C LEU A 110 33.74 10.10 -14.75
N ILE A 111 34.92 9.51 -14.55
CA ILE A 111 35.51 9.29 -13.22
C ILE A 111 37.02 9.51 -13.28
N GLU A 112 37.51 10.47 -12.56
CA GLU A 112 38.92 10.84 -12.52
C GLU A 112 39.48 10.70 -11.11
N LYS A 113 40.65 10.03 -10.97
CA LYS A 113 41.34 9.91 -9.67
C LYS A 113 41.96 11.25 -9.28
N VAL A 114 41.63 11.73 -8.11
CA VAL A 114 42.27 12.96 -7.57
C VAL A 114 43.68 12.62 -7.13
N SER A 115 44.69 13.11 -7.89
CA SER A 115 46.12 12.94 -7.60
C SER A 115 46.87 14.25 -7.71
N GLY A 116 47.83 14.51 -6.82
CA GLY A 116 48.67 15.67 -6.83
C GLY A 116 47.95 17.01 -6.62
N ALA A 117 48.07 17.92 -7.58
CA ALA A 117 47.49 19.28 -7.53
C ALA A 117 45.97 19.32 -7.92
N ALA A 118 45.34 18.19 -8.29
CA ALA A 118 43.95 18.16 -8.64
C ALA A 118 43.06 18.50 -7.44
N LYS A 119 42.15 19.47 -7.60
CA LYS A 119 41.22 19.90 -6.54
C LYS A 119 40.11 18.91 -6.40
N VAL A 120 39.77 18.58 -5.15
CA VAL A 120 38.52 17.86 -4.81
C VAL A 120 37.32 18.75 -5.19
N THR A 121 36.46 18.27 -6.05
CA THR A 121 35.24 18.99 -6.47
C THR A 121 34.07 18.67 -5.53
N ASP A 122 32.98 19.44 -5.65
CA ASP A 122 31.74 19.17 -4.89
C ASP A 122 31.07 17.83 -5.31
N HIS A 123 31.54 17.25 -6.41
CA HIS A 123 31.07 15.98 -6.97
C HIS A 123 32.12 14.87 -6.81
N SER A 124 32.82 14.83 -5.67
CA SER A 124 33.85 13.81 -5.39
C SER A 124 33.27 12.70 -4.50
N PHE A 125 33.68 11.47 -4.76
CA PHE A 125 33.42 10.33 -3.89
C PHE A 125 34.74 9.65 -3.47
N SER A 126 34.69 8.85 -2.41
CA SER A 126 35.89 8.19 -1.90
C SER A 126 35.69 6.69 -1.76
N VAL A 127 36.74 5.94 -2.10
CA VAL A 127 36.83 4.49 -2.00
C VAL A 127 38.05 4.13 -1.14
N TRP A 128 37.94 3.06 -0.40
CA TRP A 128 39.10 2.52 0.36
C TRP A 128 39.80 1.45 -0.47
N GLU A 129 41.09 1.61 -0.64
CA GLU A 129 42.00 0.70 -1.34
C GLU A 129 43.18 0.37 -0.43
N ASN A 130 43.38 -0.89 -0.05
CA ASN A 130 44.45 -1.36 0.85
C ASN A 130 44.59 -0.52 2.14
N GLY A 131 43.47 -0.15 2.75
CA GLY A 131 43.43 0.64 3.99
C GLY A 131 43.70 2.15 3.80
N LYS A 132 43.84 2.62 2.57
CA LYS A 132 43.98 4.05 2.25
C LYS A 132 42.72 4.58 1.58
N LYS A 133 42.33 5.78 1.96
CA LYS A 133 41.18 6.48 1.35
C LYS A 133 41.67 7.15 0.06
N VAL A 134 41.08 6.75 -1.08
CA VAL A 134 41.33 7.34 -2.39
C VAL A 134 40.09 8.14 -2.81
N VAL A 135 40.30 9.32 -3.36
CA VAL A 135 39.19 10.21 -3.79
C VAL A 135 39.16 10.27 -5.31
N TYR A 136 37.93 10.24 -5.85
CA TYR A 136 37.65 10.33 -7.27
C TYR A 136 36.68 11.48 -7.52
N ASN A 137 36.92 12.27 -8.55
CA ASN A 137 35.98 13.24 -9.09
C ASN A 137 35.08 12.54 -10.10
N THR A 138 33.83 12.97 -10.22
CA THR A 138 32.86 12.41 -11.16
C THR A 138 31.92 13.49 -11.69
N THR A 139 31.07 13.15 -12.65
CA THR A 139 30.07 14.08 -13.17
C THR A 139 28.99 14.37 -12.12
N PRO A 140 28.34 15.56 -12.19
CA PRO A 140 27.24 15.91 -11.29
C PRO A 140 26.13 14.87 -11.25
N GLU A 141 25.78 14.29 -12.40
CA GLU A 141 24.72 13.29 -12.55
C GLU A 141 25.08 12.00 -11.83
N LEU A 142 26.30 11.50 -12.03
CA LEU A 142 26.78 10.29 -11.40
C LEU A 142 26.93 10.47 -9.88
N TYR A 143 27.40 11.65 -9.43
CA TYR A 143 27.45 12.01 -8.02
C TYR A 143 26.06 12.08 -7.37
N GLN A 144 25.08 12.65 -8.07
CA GLN A 144 23.68 12.67 -7.65
C GLN A 144 23.14 11.24 -7.52
N ALA A 145 23.42 10.36 -8.47
CA ALA A 145 23.04 8.94 -8.40
C ALA A 145 23.63 8.27 -7.14
N PHE A 146 24.89 8.55 -6.80
CA PHE A 146 25.52 8.06 -5.56
C PHE A 146 24.90 8.64 -4.29
N LYS A 147 24.59 9.92 -4.30
CA LYS A 147 23.96 10.59 -3.16
C LYS A 147 22.57 10.06 -2.89
N MET A 148 21.86 9.64 -3.93
CA MET A 148 20.52 9.05 -3.83
C MET A 148 20.51 7.59 -3.32
N LEU A 149 21.61 6.86 -3.43
CA LEU A 149 21.78 5.56 -2.76
C LEU A 149 21.83 5.71 -1.23
N ASN A 150 21.99 6.94 -0.72
CA ASN A 150 21.94 7.22 0.71
C ASN A 150 20.51 7.54 1.17
N PRO A 151 19.99 6.85 2.20
CA PRO A 151 18.64 7.14 2.73
C PRO A 151 18.50 8.49 3.42
N GLU A 152 19.62 9.13 3.81
CA GLU A 152 19.63 10.29 4.72
C GLU A 152 19.60 11.66 4.02
N GLY A 153 19.67 11.70 2.69
CA GLY A 153 19.73 12.94 1.90
C GLY A 153 18.40 13.69 1.68
N ALA A 154 17.37 13.43 2.49
CA ALA A 154 16.12 14.17 2.37
C ALA A 154 16.21 15.54 3.07
N ASN A 155 15.94 16.62 2.33
CA ASN A 155 15.78 17.96 2.88
C ASN A 155 14.71 17.97 3.99
N MET A 156 14.81 18.90 4.95
CA MET A 156 13.87 19.04 6.06
C MET A 156 12.39 19.07 5.58
N PHE A 157 12.13 19.74 4.48
CA PHE A 157 10.81 19.78 3.82
C PHE A 157 10.32 18.40 3.37
N THR A 158 11.18 17.63 2.71
CA THR A 158 10.86 16.24 2.30
C THR A 158 10.64 15.33 3.52
N LYS A 159 11.39 15.54 4.60
CA LYS A 159 11.16 14.82 5.86
C LYS A 159 9.78 15.13 6.42
N LEU A 160 9.40 16.39 6.51
CA LEU A 160 8.09 16.81 7.01
C LEU A 160 6.95 16.20 6.19
N LEU A 161 7.01 16.31 4.86
CA LEU A 161 6.03 15.73 3.95
C LEU A 161 5.99 14.19 3.96
N SER A 162 7.04 13.54 4.47
CA SER A 162 7.10 12.08 4.53
C SER A 162 6.31 11.46 5.69
N TYR A 163 6.04 12.20 6.78
CA TYR A 163 5.31 11.67 7.93
C TYR A 163 3.88 11.23 7.59
N PRO A 164 3.05 12.05 6.91
CA PRO A 164 1.72 11.64 6.51
C PRO A 164 1.71 10.40 5.61
N ALA A 165 2.65 10.31 4.67
CA ALA A 165 2.77 9.15 3.80
C ALA A 165 3.16 7.87 4.56
N LYS A 166 4.02 7.98 5.58
CA LYS A 166 4.36 6.86 6.47
C LYS A 166 3.17 6.43 7.32
N TRP A 167 2.44 7.39 7.90
CA TRP A 167 1.26 7.09 8.70
C TRP A 167 0.15 6.44 7.88
N LEU A 168 -0.11 6.96 6.66
CA LEU A 168 -1.08 6.35 5.78
C LEU A 168 -0.67 4.93 5.36
N ARG A 169 0.60 4.70 5.01
CA ARG A 169 1.07 3.34 4.70
C ARG A 169 0.87 2.40 5.87
N ALA A 170 1.35 2.78 7.06
CA ALA A 170 1.20 1.95 8.26
C ALA A 170 -0.27 1.70 8.59
N GLY A 171 -1.10 2.75 8.59
CA GLY A 171 -2.52 2.63 8.90
C GLY A 171 -3.32 1.83 7.88
N ALA A 172 -2.96 1.91 6.60
CA ALA A 172 -3.59 1.12 5.56
C ALA A 172 -3.18 -0.36 5.61
N THR A 173 -1.88 -0.64 5.83
CA THR A 173 -1.36 -2.03 5.81
C THR A 173 -1.62 -2.80 7.10
N LEU A 174 -1.78 -2.12 8.23
CA LEU A 174 -2.11 -2.74 9.52
C LEU A 174 -3.62 -2.85 9.77
N GLY A 175 -4.44 -2.33 8.88
CA GLY A 175 -5.89 -2.46 8.99
C GLY A 175 -6.37 -3.89 8.72
N PRO A 176 -7.39 -4.37 9.47
CA PRO A 176 -7.92 -5.74 9.32
C PRO A 176 -8.33 -6.07 7.88
N GLU A 177 -8.90 -5.10 7.18
CA GLU A 177 -9.33 -5.26 5.79
C GLU A 177 -8.17 -5.51 4.83
N PHE A 178 -7.02 -4.87 5.05
CA PHE A 178 -5.83 -5.09 4.23
C PHE A 178 -5.21 -6.46 4.51
N ILE A 179 -5.03 -6.79 5.79
CA ILE A 179 -4.44 -8.06 6.23
C ILE A 179 -5.18 -9.26 5.63
N LEU A 180 -6.50 -9.16 5.48
CA LEU A 180 -7.31 -10.23 4.92
C LEU A 180 -7.41 -10.20 3.38
N ARG A 181 -7.43 -9.01 2.77
CA ARG A 181 -7.59 -8.85 1.30
C ARG A 181 -6.30 -9.00 0.52
N ASN A 182 -5.18 -8.55 1.09
CA ASN A 182 -3.91 -8.58 0.38
C ASN A 182 -3.45 -10.01 0.02
N PRO A 183 -3.54 -11.03 0.91
CA PRO A 183 -3.22 -12.41 0.56
C PRO A 183 -4.04 -12.95 -0.61
N VAL A 184 -5.32 -12.55 -0.73
CA VAL A 184 -6.17 -12.96 -1.85
C VAL A 184 -5.65 -12.40 -3.17
N ARG A 185 -5.25 -11.13 -3.20
CA ARG A 185 -4.63 -10.51 -4.38
C ARG A 185 -3.28 -11.14 -4.70
N ASP A 186 -2.45 -11.34 -3.69
CA ASP A 186 -1.10 -11.89 -3.84
C ASP A 186 -1.13 -13.32 -4.38
N MET A 187 -2.05 -14.18 -3.92
CA MET A 187 -2.14 -15.54 -4.44
C MET A 187 -2.62 -15.59 -5.89
N ILE A 188 -3.53 -14.70 -6.32
CA ILE A 188 -3.96 -14.62 -7.71
C ILE A 188 -2.82 -14.09 -8.58
N SER A 189 -2.16 -13.03 -8.14
CA SER A 189 -0.97 -12.49 -8.82
C SER A 189 0.14 -13.52 -8.93
N ALA A 190 0.41 -14.25 -7.85
CA ALA A 190 1.41 -15.32 -7.83
C ALA A 190 1.07 -16.45 -8.79
N THR A 191 -0.19 -16.82 -8.92
CA THR A 191 -0.64 -17.85 -9.88
C THR A 191 -0.34 -17.44 -11.32
N ILE A 192 -0.48 -16.16 -11.63
CA ILE A 192 -0.23 -15.62 -12.97
C ILE A 192 1.27 -15.50 -13.24
N TYR A 193 2.02 -14.92 -12.30
CA TYR A 193 3.44 -14.60 -12.49
C TYR A 193 4.38 -15.77 -12.21
N SER A 194 3.99 -16.78 -11.41
CA SER A 194 4.86 -17.90 -11.09
C SER A 194 5.18 -18.75 -12.32
N LYS A 195 6.46 -19.05 -12.50
CA LYS A 195 6.99 -20.01 -13.48
C LYS A 195 7.07 -21.42 -12.88
N HIS A 196 6.84 -21.55 -11.57
CA HIS A 196 7.05 -22.75 -10.77
C HIS A 196 5.74 -23.44 -10.34
N GLY A 197 4.62 -23.08 -11.00
CA GLY A 197 3.33 -23.76 -10.83
C GLY A 197 2.67 -23.49 -9.50
N PHE A 198 2.60 -22.23 -9.10
CA PHE A 198 1.90 -21.79 -7.90
C PHE A 198 0.40 -22.13 -7.97
N ILE A 199 -0.09 -22.87 -6.98
CA ILE A 199 -1.52 -23.22 -6.84
C ILE A 199 -2.13 -22.31 -5.78
N PRO A 200 -3.10 -21.44 -6.15
CA PRO A 200 -3.70 -20.52 -5.21
C PRO A 200 -4.35 -21.28 -4.05
N VAL A 201 -4.46 -20.64 -2.90
CA VAL A 201 -4.91 -21.19 -1.61
C VAL A 201 -3.96 -22.27 -1.07
N VAL A 202 -3.70 -23.35 -1.80
CA VAL A 202 -2.85 -24.47 -1.34
C VAL A 202 -1.44 -24.00 -0.99
N ASP A 203 -0.80 -23.28 -1.91
CA ASP A 203 0.57 -22.79 -1.68
C ASP A 203 0.61 -21.67 -0.67
N THR A 204 -0.38 -20.76 -0.69
CA THR A 204 -0.46 -19.69 0.32
C THR A 204 -0.57 -20.27 1.73
N LEU A 205 -1.44 -21.27 1.95
CA LEU A 205 -1.58 -21.96 3.24
C LEU A 205 -0.32 -22.71 3.62
N LYS A 206 0.35 -23.35 2.64
CA LYS A 206 1.64 -24.01 2.84
C LYS A 206 2.72 -23.01 3.24
N GLY A 207 2.81 -21.88 2.56
CA GLY A 207 3.75 -20.81 2.90
C GLY A 207 3.51 -20.23 4.29
N LEU A 208 2.25 -20.06 4.68
CA LEU A 208 1.88 -19.67 6.05
C LEU A 208 2.34 -20.73 7.07
N GLY A 209 2.14 -22.01 6.78
CA GLY A 209 2.64 -23.10 7.61
C GLY A 209 4.16 -23.07 7.76
N LEU A 210 4.91 -22.86 6.66
CA LEU A 210 6.36 -22.71 6.70
C LEU A 210 6.82 -21.48 7.52
N TYR A 211 6.09 -20.38 7.43
CA TYR A 211 6.35 -19.19 8.23
C TYR A 211 6.16 -19.44 9.73
N LEU A 212 5.08 -20.11 10.10
CA LEU A 212 4.77 -20.41 11.51
C LEU A 212 5.73 -21.45 12.11
N GLN A 213 6.14 -22.46 11.33
CA GLN A 213 7.06 -23.52 11.77
C GLN A 213 8.49 -23.03 11.94
N LYS A 214 8.90 -21.96 11.23
CA LYS A 214 10.26 -21.41 11.24
C LYS A 214 11.36 -22.49 11.02
N GLY A 215 11.06 -23.45 10.13
CA GLY A 215 11.98 -24.56 9.77
C GLY A 215 13.10 -24.12 8.84
N ASN A 216 13.86 -25.09 8.29
CA ASN A 216 15.03 -24.83 7.44
C ASN A 216 14.71 -23.94 6.23
N THR A 217 13.60 -24.18 5.53
CA THR A 217 13.18 -23.37 4.37
C THR A 217 12.96 -21.90 4.74
N TYR A 218 12.36 -21.63 5.92
CA TYR A 218 12.18 -20.27 6.43
C TYR A 218 13.54 -19.61 6.67
N TRP A 219 14.49 -20.29 7.29
CA TRP A 219 15.81 -19.73 7.56
C TRP A 219 16.66 -19.56 6.29
N GLU A 220 16.55 -20.48 5.30
CA GLU A 220 17.15 -20.29 3.99
C GLU A 220 16.61 -19.02 3.31
N TYR A 221 15.28 -18.83 3.32
CA TYR A 221 14.62 -17.65 2.79
C TYR A 221 15.10 -16.35 3.48
N MET A 222 15.14 -16.33 4.80
CA MET A 222 15.61 -15.16 5.57
C MET A 222 17.08 -14.83 5.28
N ARG A 223 17.95 -15.84 5.23
CA ARG A 223 19.38 -15.66 4.95
C ARG A 223 19.67 -15.25 3.50
N SER A 224 18.81 -15.61 2.56
CA SER A 224 18.94 -15.24 1.15
C SER A 224 18.71 -13.75 0.88
N GLY A 225 18.17 -13.01 1.85
CA GLY A 225 17.79 -11.61 1.70
C GLY A 225 16.47 -11.39 0.95
N ALA A 226 15.75 -12.44 0.58
CA ALA A 226 14.47 -12.37 -0.12
C ALA A 226 13.40 -11.63 0.71
N ALA A 227 13.43 -11.77 2.02
CA ALA A 227 12.52 -11.09 2.95
C ALA A 227 12.61 -9.54 2.90
N GLN A 228 13.73 -8.98 2.42
CA GLN A 228 13.91 -7.52 2.36
C GLN A 228 13.10 -6.84 1.25
N ALA A 229 12.45 -7.61 0.39
CA ALA A 229 11.60 -7.10 -0.69
C ALA A 229 10.17 -6.73 -0.24
N ASN A 230 9.82 -6.96 1.02
CA ASN A 230 8.49 -6.71 1.55
C ASN A 230 8.19 -5.21 1.72
N LEU A 231 6.93 -4.83 1.61
CA LEU A 231 6.48 -3.44 1.81
C LEU A 231 6.87 -2.93 3.20
N VAL A 232 6.76 -3.78 4.21
CA VAL A 232 7.07 -3.49 5.61
C VAL A 232 8.58 -3.27 5.83
N SER A 233 9.44 -3.93 5.06
CA SER A 233 10.90 -3.82 5.18
C SER A 233 11.47 -2.50 4.63
N LEU A 234 10.65 -1.68 3.96
CA LEU A 234 11.04 -0.34 3.52
C LEU A 234 11.24 0.64 4.68
N ASP A 235 10.71 0.34 5.86
CA ASP A 235 10.96 1.12 7.07
C ASP A 235 12.17 0.53 7.84
N ARG A 236 13.31 1.23 7.82
CA ARG A 236 14.59 0.77 8.41
C ARG A 236 14.55 0.54 9.93
N ASN A 237 13.64 1.23 10.63
CA ASN A 237 13.43 1.00 12.05
C ASN A 237 12.86 -0.41 12.32
N TYR A 238 12.20 -0.99 11.32
CA TYR A 238 11.69 -2.34 11.36
C TYR A 238 12.80 -3.41 11.26
N LEU A 239 13.83 -3.18 10.42
CA LEU A 239 14.98 -4.10 10.32
C LEU A 239 15.75 -4.22 11.64
N SER A 240 15.90 -3.12 12.38
CA SER A 240 16.51 -3.16 13.71
C SER A 240 15.61 -3.87 14.74
N GLY A 241 14.29 -3.74 14.62
CA GLY A 241 13.30 -4.50 15.40
C GLY A 241 13.35 -6.00 15.09
N GLN A 242 13.30 -6.39 13.83
CA GLN A 242 13.42 -7.80 13.41
C GLN A 242 14.73 -8.45 13.85
N MET A 243 15.85 -7.73 13.79
CA MET A 243 17.14 -8.24 14.29
C MET A 243 17.11 -8.42 15.82
N ARG A 244 16.43 -7.54 16.55
CA ARG A 244 16.23 -7.69 17.99
C ARG A 244 15.33 -8.89 18.33
N ASP A 245 14.26 -9.11 17.55
CA ASP A 245 13.33 -10.24 17.70
C ASP A 245 13.99 -11.59 17.32
N LEU A 246 14.91 -11.60 16.36
CA LEU A 246 15.72 -12.78 16.01
C LEU A 246 16.62 -13.23 17.17
N LEU A 247 17.02 -12.30 18.03
CA LEU A 247 17.91 -12.56 19.17
C LEU A 247 17.17 -12.86 20.47
N GLN A 248 16.04 -12.20 20.66
CA GLN A 248 15.15 -12.43 21.79
C GLN A 248 14.00 -13.29 21.29
N ARG A 249 14.08 -14.63 21.40
CA ARG A 249 12.94 -15.51 21.12
C ARG A 249 11.73 -15.05 21.96
N PRO A 250 10.82 -14.17 21.48
CA PRO A 250 9.65 -13.83 22.25
C PRO A 250 8.74 -15.05 22.25
N SER A 251 8.40 -15.53 23.42
CA SER A 251 7.30 -16.47 23.55
C SER A 251 6.06 -15.81 22.95
N VAL A 252 5.34 -16.52 22.06
CA VAL A 252 4.08 -16.07 21.46
C VAL A 252 3.12 -15.50 22.53
N LYS A 253 3.17 -16.04 23.73
CA LYS A 253 2.40 -15.61 24.90
C LYS A 253 2.74 -14.17 25.36
N LYS A 254 3.99 -13.72 25.20
CA LYS A 254 4.43 -12.36 25.56
C LYS A 254 4.05 -11.33 24.51
N MET A 255 3.96 -11.75 23.24
CA MET A 255 3.56 -10.92 22.11
C MET A 255 2.06 -10.55 22.16
N VAL A 256 1.20 -11.50 22.58
CA VAL A 256 -0.26 -11.31 22.67
C VAL A 256 -0.67 -10.40 23.84
N THR A 257 0.14 -10.29 24.89
CA THR A 257 -0.26 -9.58 26.12
C THR A 257 0.17 -8.12 26.18
N THR A 258 1.04 -7.63 25.26
CA THR A 258 1.69 -6.33 25.48
C THR A 258 1.37 -5.24 24.44
N ASN A 259 1.03 -5.57 23.18
CA ASN A 259 0.74 -4.52 22.20
C ASN A 259 -0.12 -5.03 21.02
N PRO A 260 -1.39 -4.61 20.88
CA PRO A 260 -2.28 -5.04 19.80
C PRO A 260 -1.75 -4.63 18.40
N ILE A 261 -0.99 -3.56 18.28
CA ILE A 261 -0.39 -3.12 17.00
C ILE A 261 0.68 -4.13 16.54
N GLU A 262 1.44 -4.71 17.47
CA GLU A 262 2.44 -5.74 17.12
C GLU A 262 1.78 -7.04 16.63
N ILE A 263 0.60 -7.38 17.14
CA ILE A 263 -0.18 -8.53 16.66
C ILE A 263 -0.61 -8.28 15.20
N LEU A 264 -1.19 -7.11 14.92
CA LEU A 264 -1.60 -6.74 13.56
C LEU A 264 -0.41 -6.70 12.60
N ARG A 265 0.74 -6.20 13.05
CA ARG A 265 1.99 -6.21 12.28
C ARG A 265 2.45 -7.63 11.98
N GLY A 266 2.49 -8.51 12.97
CA GLY A 266 2.87 -9.90 12.80
C GLY A 266 1.94 -10.66 11.84
N LEU A 267 0.64 -10.40 11.88
CA LEU A 267 -0.34 -10.95 10.95
C LEU A 267 -0.14 -10.41 9.52
N SER A 268 0.07 -9.11 9.37
CA SER A 268 0.35 -8.50 8.06
C SER A 268 1.62 -9.06 7.44
N GLU A 269 2.68 -9.21 8.23
CA GLU A 269 3.94 -9.81 7.79
C GLU A 269 3.77 -11.28 7.40
N ALA A 270 3.10 -12.06 8.23
CA ALA A 270 2.87 -13.48 7.98
C ALA A 270 2.11 -13.71 6.66
N THR A 271 1.10 -12.90 6.41
CA THR A 271 0.29 -13.00 5.19
C THR A 271 1.03 -12.54 3.94
N GLU A 272 1.85 -11.50 4.03
CA GLU A 272 2.69 -11.04 2.91
C GLU A 272 3.80 -12.05 2.60
N MET A 273 4.42 -12.63 3.63
CA MET A 273 5.49 -13.60 3.45
C MET A 273 4.99 -14.97 2.99
N ALA A 274 3.75 -15.35 3.30
CA ALA A 274 3.22 -16.67 2.99
C ALA A 274 3.34 -17.02 1.50
N THR A 275 2.89 -16.15 0.61
CA THR A 275 2.93 -16.34 -0.84
C THR A 275 4.37 -16.44 -1.35
N ARG A 276 5.26 -15.55 -0.89
CA ARG A 276 6.67 -15.52 -1.30
C ARG A 276 7.46 -16.74 -0.81
N LEU A 277 7.22 -17.14 0.45
CA LEU A 277 7.88 -18.32 1.03
C LEU A 277 7.41 -19.62 0.37
N ALA A 278 6.14 -19.68 -0.05
CA ALA A 278 5.63 -20.79 -0.85
C ALA A 278 6.34 -20.89 -2.21
N GLU A 279 6.50 -19.77 -2.92
CA GLU A 279 7.22 -19.73 -4.19
C GLU A 279 8.69 -20.11 -4.01
N PHE A 280 9.37 -19.56 -3.02
CA PHE A 280 10.73 -19.96 -2.65
C PHE A 280 10.83 -21.49 -2.48
N HIS A 281 9.89 -22.07 -1.75
CA HIS A 281 9.83 -23.52 -1.56
C HIS A 281 9.60 -24.27 -2.88
N ASN A 282 8.73 -23.77 -3.76
CA ASN A 282 8.42 -24.40 -5.05
C ASN A 282 9.66 -24.43 -5.96
N VAL A 283 10.42 -23.33 -6.03
CA VAL A 283 11.70 -23.26 -6.75
C VAL A 283 12.70 -24.25 -6.15
N ARG A 284 12.86 -24.26 -4.83
CA ARG A 284 13.77 -25.19 -4.14
C ARG A 284 13.40 -26.66 -4.33
N LYS A 285 12.11 -26.96 -4.59
CA LYS A 285 11.63 -28.30 -4.95
C LYS A 285 11.75 -28.63 -6.43
N GLY A 286 12.15 -27.67 -7.27
CA GLY A 286 12.38 -27.86 -8.70
C GLY A 286 11.11 -28.02 -9.51
N TYR A 287 10.00 -27.36 -9.13
CA TYR A 287 8.81 -27.33 -9.95
C TYR A 287 9.01 -26.35 -11.12
N THR A 288 8.50 -26.70 -12.30
CA THR A 288 8.59 -25.91 -13.54
C THR A 288 7.22 -25.75 -14.20
N GLY A 289 6.21 -25.38 -13.42
CA GLY A 289 4.83 -25.23 -13.85
C GLY A 289 3.86 -26.23 -13.21
N ILE A 290 2.57 -25.97 -13.35
CA ILE A 290 1.51 -26.78 -12.71
C ILE A 290 1.53 -28.22 -13.24
N GLY A 291 1.68 -28.40 -14.55
CA GLY A 291 1.72 -29.74 -15.17
C GLY A 291 2.90 -30.57 -14.65
N ASN A 292 4.11 -30.00 -14.59
CA ASN A 292 5.28 -30.67 -14.03
C ASN A 292 5.08 -31.02 -12.55
N ARG A 293 4.48 -30.11 -11.79
CA ARG A 293 4.19 -30.31 -10.37
C ARG A 293 3.21 -31.45 -10.11
N LEU A 294 2.19 -31.58 -10.94
CA LEU A 294 1.13 -32.59 -10.75
C LEU A 294 1.46 -33.94 -11.38
N PHE A 295 2.15 -33.95 -12.52
CA PHE A 295 2.28 -35.16 -13.36
C PHE A 295 3.73 -35.62 -13.57
N SER A 296 4.76 -34.81 -13.24
CA SER A 296 6.15 -35.18 -13.49
C SER A 296 6.91 -35.55 -12.21
N LYS A 297 7.71 -36.59 -12.30
CA LYS A 297 8.70 -36.98 -11.27
C LYS A 297 10.05 -36.28 -11.41
N LYS A 298 10.37 -35.75 -12.60
CA LYS A 298 11.63 -35.02 -12.84
C LYS A 298 11.57 -33.65 -12.22
N ARG A 299 12.52 -33.37 -11.33
CA ARG A 299 12.63 -32.09 -10.61
C ARG A 299 14.07 -31.62 -10.68
N ASN A 300 14.25 -30.33 -10.99
CA ASN A 300 15.55 -29.67 -10.97
C ASN A 300 15.52 -28.62 -9.85
N PRO A 301 15.97 -28.97 -8.63
CA PRO A 301 15.97 -28.03 -7.51
C PRO A 301 16.75 -26.75 -7.86
N GLY A 302 16.11 -25.59 -7.75
CA GLY A 302 16.76 -24.33 -7.98
C GLY A 302 17.74 -23.96 -6.86
N SER A 303 18.69 -23.11 -7.16
CA SER A 303 19.62 -22.56 -6.19
C SER A 303 18.90 -21.67 -5.16
N ILE A 304 19.54 -21.35 -4.04
CA ILE A 304 18.99 -20.40 -3.05
C ILE A 304 18.83 -19.02 -3.67
N GLN A 305 19.78 -18.58 -4.51
CA GLN A 305 19.73 -17.28 -5.18
C GLN A 305 18.56 -17.20 -6.17
N GLU A 306 18.37 -18.23 -6.99
CA GLU A 306 17.24 -18.33 -7.91
C GLU A 306 15.91 -18.31 -7.15
N ALA A 307 15.78 -19.13 -6.10
CA ALA A 307 14.58 -19.14 -5.27
C ALA A 307 14.32 -17.78 -4.60
N ALA A 308 15.36 -17.09 -4.17
CA ALA A 308 15.25 -15.75 -3.61
C ALA A 308 14.74 -14.72 -4.65
N LEU A 309 15.26 -14.75 -5.87
CA LEU A 309 14.85 -13.85 -6.94
C LEU A 309 13.41 -14.12 -7.38
N GLU A 310 13.05 -15.35 -7.67
CA GLU A 310 11.69 -15.72 -8.09
C GLU A 310 10.67 -15.45 -6.98
N SER A 311 11.00 -15.70 -5.71
CA SER A 311 10.10 -15.39 -4.58
C SER A 311 9.88 -13.90 -4.36
N ARG A 312 10.84 -13.05 -4.72
CA ARG A 312 10.66 -11.58 -4.71
C ARG A 312 9.83 -11.12 -5.89
N ASP A 313 10.02 -11.76 -7.03
CA ASP A 313 9.37 -11.38 -8.29
C ASP A 313 7.97 -12.01 -8.45
N VAL A 314 7.56 -12.99 -7.64
CA VAL A 314 6.22 -13.59 -7.69
C VAL A 314 5.09 -12.62 -7.30
N THR A 315 5.36 -11.71 -6.37
CA THR A 315 4.50 -10.55 -6.03
C THR A 315 5.19 -9.27 -6.48
N LEU A 316 5.12 -8.18 -5.72
CA LEU A 316 5.81 -6.93 -6.02
C LEU A 316 7.13 -6.85 -5.24
N ASP A 317 8.25 -6.65 -5.94
CA ASP A 317 9.53 -6.38 -5.30
C ASP A 317 9.68 -4.89 -4.98
N PHE A 318 9.31 -4.49 -3.76
CA PHE A 318 9.36 -3.10 -3.31
C PHE A 318 10.80 -2.56 -3.14
N SER A 319 11.81 -3.41 -3.18
CA SER A 319 13.22 -2.96 -3.16
C SER A 319 13.67 -2.37 -4.50
N ARG A 320 12.96 -2.66 -5.59
CA ARG A 320 13.19 -2.09 -6.92
C ARG A 320 12.64 -0.67 -6.97
N ILE A 321 13.47 0.29 -6.70
CA ILE A 321 13.11 1.71 -6.74
C ILE A 321 14.21 2.50 -7.44
N GLY A 322 13.82 3.31 -8.42
CA GLY A 322 14.73 4.21 -9.11
C GLY A 322 15.25 5.32 -8.20
N SER A 323 16.45 5.83 -8.48
CA SER A 323 17.08 6.87 -7.68
C SER A 323 16.21 8.14 -7.57
N HIS A 324 15.60 8.59 -8.66
CA HIS A 324 14.73 9.77 -8.71
C HIS A 324 13.36 9.53 -8.04
N THR A 325 12.83 8.33 -8.16
CA THR A 325 11.51 7.98 -7.61
C THR A 325 11.53 7.76 -6.09
N LYS A 326 12.73 7.61 -5.50
CA LYS A 326 12.87 7.35 -4.07
C LYS A 326 12.37 8.51 -3.19
N SER A 327 12.60 9.76 -3.60
CA SER A 327 12.09 10.94 -2.89
C SER A 327 10.57 11.07 -3.01
N LEU A 328 10.01 10.77 -4.20
CA LEU A 328 8.57 10.75 -4.42
C LEU A 328 7.89 9.67 -3.57
N ASN A 329 8.46 8.46 -3.52
CA ASN A 329 7.94 7.38 -2.68
C ASN A 329 7.96 7.71 -1.18
N LYS A 330 8.85 8.63 -0.72
CA LYS A 330 8.82 9.09 0.68
C LYS A 330 7.62 9.98 0.97
N THR A 331 7.20 10.82 0.03
CA THR A 331 6.15 11.84 0.20
C THR A 331 4.78 11.39 -0.30
N ILE A 332 4.73 10.41 -1.19
CA ILE A 332 3.51 9.85 -1.77
C ILE A 332 3.38 8.40 -1.34
N ALA A 333 2.30 8.08 -0.62
CA ALA A 333 2.03 6.71 -0.20
C ALA A 333 1.77 5.81 -1.42
N PHE A 334 2.33 4.59 -1.40
CA PHE A 334 2.14 3.57 -2.44
C PHE A 334 2.65 3.94 -3.84
N PHE A 335 3.40 5.04 -4.02
CA PHE A 335 3.97 5.46 -5.31
C PHE A 335 4.77 4.34 -5.98
N ASN A 336 5.69 3.73 -5.23
CA ASN A 336 6.51 2.63 -5.76
C ASN A 336 5.67 1.39 -6.10
N ALA A 337 4.61 1.11 -5.35
CA ALA A 337 3.74 -0.04 -5.61
C ALA A 337 3.07 0.06 -6.99
N ALA A 338 2.52 1.22 -7.34
CA ALA A 338 1.86 1.44 -8.63
C ALA A 338 2.85 1.33 -9.80
N ILE A 339 4.05 1.92 -9.67
CA ILE A 339 5.08 1.83 -10.73
C ILE A 339 5.55 0.38 -10.89
N GLN A 340 5.85 -0.32 -9.78
CA GLN A 340 6.36 -1.70 -9.85
C GLN A 340 5.31 -2.68 -10.37
N GLY A 341 4.02 -2.47 -10.06
CA GLY A 341 2.93 -3.29 -10.59
C GLY A 341 2.84 -3.17 -12.11
N THR A 342 2.81 -1.94 -12.60
CA THR A 342 2.73 -1.65 -14.04
C THR A 342 3.99 -2.13 -14.78
N ASP A 343 5.20 -1.83 -14.29
CA ASP A 343 6.47 -2.30 -14.88
C ASP A 343 6.52 -3.83 -14.96
N LYS A 344 6.18 -4.50 -13.86
CA LYS A 344 6.18 -5.96 -13.80
C LYS A 344 5.22 -6.56 -14.82
N MET A 345 4.00 -6.06 -14.90
CA MET A 345 3.01 -6.55 -15.85
C MET A 345 3.54 -6.49 -17.30
N PHE A 346 4.09 -5.34 -17.72
CA PHE A 346 4.64 -5.20 -19.06
C PHE A 346 5.89 -6.06 -19.30
N ARG A 347 6.77 -6.16 -18.32
CA ARG A 347 7.99 -6.96 -18.40
C ARG A 347 7.67 -8.45 -18.56
N GLU A 348 6.78 -9.00 -17.73
CA GLU A 348 6.38 -10.41 -17.79
C GLU A 348 5.59 -10.70 -19.06
N TRP A 349 4.74 -9.77 -19.52
CA TRP A 349 4.04 -9.91 -20.79
C TRP A 349 4.99 -9.97 -21.97
N LYS A 350 6.00 -9.08 -21.99
CA LYS A 350 7.03 -9.08 -23.02
C LYS A 350 7.89 -10.35 -23.02
N ALA A 351 8.18 -10.87 -21.84
CA ALA A 351 9.00 -12.09 -21.70
C ALA A 351 8.27 -13.37 -22.11
N ASN A 352 6.98 -13.50 -21.74
CA ASN A 352 6.19 -14.71 -21.93
C ASN A 352 4.75 -14.39 -22.36
N PRO A 353 4.50 -13.86 -23.56
CA PRO A 353 3.19 -13.33 -23.96
C PRO A 353 2.07 -14.38 -23.97
N LEU A 354 2.35 -15.61 -24.44
CA LEU A 354 1.35 -16.68 -24.48
C LEU A 354 0.95 -17.16 -23.07
N ASP A 355 1.93 -17.40 -22.22
CA ASP A 355 1.67 -17.87 -20.83
C ASP A 355 0.88 -16.81 -20.05
N MET A 356 1.28 -15.56 -20.16
CA MET A 356 0.57 -14.43 -19.56
C MET A 356 -0.87 -14.30 -20.08
N THR A 357 -1.07 -14.41 -21.41
CA THR A 357 -2.41 -14.34 -22.01
C THR A 357 -3.31 -15.47 -21.52
N VAL A 358 -2.81 -16.70 -21.53
CA VAL A 358 -3.60 -17.87 -21.10
C VAL A 358 -3.94 -17.77 -19.60
N LYS A 359 -2.96 -17.44 -18.76
CA LYS A 359 -3.16 -17.34 -17.31
C LYS A 359 -4.11 -16.19 -16.94
N THR A 360 -3.94 -15.01 -17.55
CA THR A 360 -4.85 -13.87 -17.29
C THR A 360 -6.26 -14.15 -17.80
N ALA A 361 -6.40 -14.78 -18.98
CA ALA A 361 -7.70 -15.18 -19.50
C ALA A 361 -8.40 -16.17 -18.57
N MET A 362 -7.69 -17.19 -18.08
CA MET A 362 -8.23 -18.23 -17.22
C MET A 362 -8.56 -17.75 -15.80
N TRP A 363 -7.65 -16.99 -15.18
CA TRP A 363 -7.75 -16.64 -13.76
C TRP A 363 -8.37 -15.26 -13.49
N ILE A 364 -8.51 -14.42 -14.51
CA ILE A 364 -9.10 -13.09 -14.35
C ILE A 364 -10.29 -12.91 -15.30
N THR A 365 -10.08 -13.01 -16.63
CA THR A 365 -11.13 -12.66 -17.61
C THR A 365 -12.32 -13.61 -17.50
N LEU A 366 -12.08 -14.90 -17.48
CA LEU A 366 -13.15 -15.89 -17.40
C LEU A 366 -13.99 -15.75 -16.12
N PRO A 367 -13.42 -15.69 -14.90
CA PRO A 367 -14.19 -15.44 -13.69
C PRO A 367 -14.96 -14.11 -13.74
N SER A 368 -14.35 -13.04 -14.29
CA SER A 368 -15.00 -11.74 -14.43
C SER A 368 -16.23 -11.78 -15.31
N VAL A 369 -16.12 -12.40 -16.49
CA VAL A 369 -17.23 -12.54 -17.43
C VAL A 369 -18.35 -13.41 -16.85
N LEU A 370 -18.00 -14.54 -16.23
CA LEU A 370 -18.97 -15.44 -15.62
C LEU A 370 -19.73 -14.77 -14.47
N LEU A 371 -19.01 -14.08 -13.59
CA LEU A 371 -19.62 -13.38 -12.47
C LEU A 371 -20.46 -12.18 -12.94
N TRP A 372 -20.02 -11.47 -13.97
CA TRP A 372 -20.84 -10.41 -14.58
C TRP A 372 -22.15 -10.99 -15.13
N GLU A 373 -22.08 -12.10 -15.86
CA GLU A 373 -23.27 -12.76 -16.43
C GLU A 373 -24.27 -13.19 -15.35
N LEU A 374 -23.76 -13.71 -14.23
CA LEU A 374 -24.59 -14.09 -13.07
C LEU A 374 -25.23 -12.89 -12.35
N ASN A 375 -24.57 -11.74 -12.39
CA ASN A 375 -24.95 -10.56 -11.62
C ASN A 375 -25.73 -9.50 -12.40
N LYS A 376 -25.64 -9.47 -13.73
CA LYS A 376 -26.15 -8.37 -14.56
C LYS A 376 -27.62 -8.01 -14.31
N ASP A 377 -28.44 -9.01 -13.97
CA ASP A 377 -29.86 -8.85 -13.70
C ASP A 377 -30.21 -8.77 -12.20
N ASP A 378 -29.22 -8.93 -11.29
CA ASP A 378 -29.45 -8.79 -9.84
C ASP A 378 -29.61 -7.31 -9.46
N PRO A 379 -30.78 -6.88 -8.94
CA PRO A 379 -30.99 -5.50 -8.52
C PRO A 379 -29.99 -5.01 -7.46
N ARG A 380 -29.50 -5.91 -6.60
CA ARG A 380 -28.52 -5.59 -5.56
C ARG A 380 -27.17 -5.24 -6.19
N TYR A 381 -26.75 -5.98 -7.21
CA TYR A 381 -25.54 -5.70 -7.97
C TYR A 381 -25.65 -4.39 -8.74
N GLN A 382 -26.80 -4.14 -9.37
CA GLN A 382 -27.03 -2.89 -10.10
C GLN A 382 -26.91 -1.66 -9.22
N GLU A 383 -27.32 -1.74 -7.96
CA GLU A 383 -27.24 -0.64 -6.98
C GLU A 383 -25.85 -0.44 -6.38
N LEU A 384 -24.88 -1.33 -6.63
CA LEU A 384 -23.51 -1.11 -6.16
C LEU A 384 -22.87 0.07 -6.89
N PRO A 385 -22.11 0.94 -6.18
CA PRO A 385 -21.27 1.96 -6.80
C PRO A 385 -20.31 1.33 -7.83
N GLN A 386 -20.12 2.02 -8.94
CA GLN A 386 -19.33 1.49 -10.05
C GLN A 386 -17.91 1.13 -9.65
N TRP A 387 -17.25 1.94 -8.79
CA TRP A 387 -15.90 1.63 -8.32
C TRP A 387 -15.80 0.27 -7.58
N GLN A 388 -16.87 -0.18 -6.91
CA GLN A 388 -16.86 -1.51 -6.29
C GLN A 388 -16.90 -2.62 -7.32
N LYS A 389 -17.68 -2.46 -8.38
CA LYS A 389 -17.74 -3.40 -9.50
C LYS A 389 -16.39 -3.47 -10.23
N ASP A 390 -15.70 -2.33 -10.33
CA ASP A 390 -14.41 -2.26 -11.01
C ASP A 390 -13.29 -3.00 -10.27
N ILE A 391 -13.20 -2.86 -8.94
CA ILE A 391 -12.07 -3.40 -8.15
C ILE A 391 -12.37 -4.73 -7.42
N PHE A 392 -13.62 -5.21 -7.48
CA PHE A 392 -14.01 -6.46 -6.85
C PHE A 392 -14.77 -7.37 -7.81
N TRP A 393 -14.58 -8.66 -7.69
CA TRP A 393 -15.54 -9.66 -8.13
C TRP A 393 -16.67 -9.75 -7.11
N ILE A 394 -17.91 -9.74 -7.59
CA ILE A 394 -19.09 -9.76 -6.75
C ILE A 394 -19.75 -11.15 -6.89
N ILE A 395 -19.86 -11.85 -5.78
CA ILE A 395 -20.50 -13.17 -5.74
C ILE A 395 -21.85 -13.01 -5.05
N PRO A 396 -22.98 -13.24 -5.75
CA PRO A 396 -24.29 -13.14 -5.15
C PRO A 396 -24.55 -14.36 -4.25
N THR A 397 -25.00 -14.09 -3.02
CA THR A 397 -25.52 -15.09 -2.11
C THR A 397 -26.99 -14.76 -1.81
N LYS A 398 -27.69 -15.67 -1.11
CA LYS A 398 -29.11 -15.47 -0.77
C LYS A 398 -29.32 -14.13 -0.03
N ASP A 399 -28.51 -13.84 0.97
CA ASP A 399 -28.76 -12.73 1.89
C ASP A 399 -27.81 -11.54 1.70
N THR A 400 -26.69 -11.72 0.98
CA THR A 400 -25.68 -10.67 0.81
C THR A 400 -24.91 -10.81 -0.49
N LEU A 401 -24.08 -9.83 -0.80
CA LEU A 401 -23.12 -9.87 -1.89
C LEU A 401 -21.71 -9.96 -1.31
N ILE A 402 -20.95 -10.99 -1.68
CA ILE A 402 -19.56 -11.15 -1.27
C ILE A 402 -18.66 -10.45 -2.28
N LYS A 403 -17.64 -9.73 -1.79
CA LYS A 403 -16.64 -9.04 -2.59
C LYS A 403 -15.31 -9.75 -2.50
N ILE A 404 -14.75 -10.19 -3.61
CA ILE A 404 -13.38 -10.69 -3.70
C ILE A 404 -12.54 -9.65 -4.45
N PRO A 405 -11.43 -9.15 -3.89
CA PRO A 405 -10.63 -8.13 -4.56
C PRO A 405 -9.97 -8.67 -5.82
N LYS A 406 -10.11 -7.94 -6.92
CA LYS A 406 -9.37 -8.19 -8.16
C LYS A 406 -7.88 -7.83 -7.96
N PRO A 407 -6.95 -8.53 -8.63
CA PRO A 407 -5.52 -8.21 -8.53
C PRO A 407 -5.20 -6.93 -9.30
N PHE A 408 -5.06 -5.82 -8.59
CA PHE A 408 -4.63 -4.48 -9.06
C PHE A 408 -4.74 -4.25 -10.60
N GLU A 409 -3.62 -3.93 -11.25
CA GLU A 409 -3.54 -3.59 -12.68
C GLU A 409 -4.07 -4.71 -13.58
N LEU A 410 -3.72 -5.96 -13.26
CA LEU A 410 -4.21 -7.13 -13.98
C LEU A 410 -5.72 -7.26 -13.88
N GLY A 411 -6.29 -7.03 -12.69
CA GLY A 411 -7.72 -7.11 -12.44
C GLY A 411 -8.51 -6.07 -13.22
N ILE A 412 -8.00 -4.85 -13.33
CA ILE A 412 -8.64 -3.79 -14.10
C ILE A 412 -8.56 -4.07 -15.60
N LEU A 413 -7.36 -4.37 -16.13
CA LEU A 413 -7.19 -4.55 -17.57
C LEU A 413 -7.90 -5.81 -18.09
N PHE A 414 -7.76 -6.93 -17.40
CA PHE A 414 -8.24 -8.23 -17.89
C PHE A 414 -9.57 -8.69 -17.26
N GLY A 415 -10.05 -7.98 -16.23
CA GLY A 415 -11.33 -8.22 -15.61
C GLY A 415 -12.33 -7.10 -15.89
N THR A 416 -12.02 -5.90 -15.41
CA THR A 416 -12.98 -4.77 -15.46
C THR A 416 -13.22 -4.27 -16.87
N VAL A 417 -12.20 -4.18 -17.72
CA VAL A 417 -12.38 -3.74 -19.12
C VAL A 417 -13.36 -4.68 -19.87
N PRO A 418 -13.19 -6.02 -19.87
CA PRO A 418 -14.17 -6.92 -20.47
C PRO A 418 -15.59 -6.80 -19.86
N GLU A 419 -15.70 -6.72 -18.52
CA GLU A 419 -17.01 -6.53 -17.86
C GLU A 419 -17.70 -5.25 -18.32
N ARG A 420 -16.97 -4.14 -18.45
CA ARG A 420 -17.50 -2.86 -18.91
C ARG A 420 -17.92 -2.89 -20.39
N MET A 421 -17.20 -3.65 -21.22
CA MET A 421 -17.60 -3.86 -22.62
C MET A 421 -18.92 -4.65 -22.70
N LEU A 422 -19.07 -5.70 -21.92
CA LEU A 422 -20.29 -6.47 -21.83
C LEU A 422 -21.46 -5.65 -21.29
N GLN A 423 -21.22 -4.87 -20.23
CA GLN A 423 -22.21 -3.98 -19.66
C GLN A 423 -22.69 -2.92 -20.66
N TRP A 424 -21.77 -2.33 -21.43
CA TRP A 424 -22.13 -1.36 -22.47
C TRP A 424 -23.03 -1.97 -23.55
N ASP A 425 -22.71 -3.18 -24.04
CA ASP A 425 -23.54 -3.88 -25.03
C ASP A 425 -24.93 -4.23 -24.46
N TYR A 426 -24.98 -4.69 -23.21
CA TYR A 426 -26.20 -5.02 -22.50
C TYR A 426 -27.10 -3.78 -22.32
N ASP A 427 -26.56 -2.66 -21.85
CA ASP A 427 -27.30 -1.39 -21.66
C ASP A 427 -27.82 -0.85 -22.99
N LYS A 428 -26.99 -0.93 -24.05
CA LYS A 428 -27.38 -0.53 -25.41
C LYS A 428 -28.58 -1.30 -25.93
N LYS A 429 -28.59 -2.63 -25.75
CA LYS A 429 -29.70 -3.51 -26.17
C LYS A 429 -31.00 -3.19 -25.40
N ARG A 430 -30.92 -2.79 -24.16
CA ARG A 430 -32.06 -2.39 -23.32
C ARG A 430 -32.46 -0.92 -23.45
N LYS A 431 -31.76 -0.14 -24.28
CA LYS A 431 -31.94 1.33 -24.41
C LYS A 431 -31.81 2.07 -23.09
N GLN A 432 -31.04 1.53 -22.15
CA GLN A 432 -30.78 2.15 -20.86
C GLN A 432 -29.55 3.08 -20.95
N LYS A 433 -29.61 4.22 -20.26
CA LYS A 433 -28.43 5.09 -20.07
C LYS A 433 -27.55 4.46 -18.98
N GLY A 434 -26.68 3.54 -19.36
CA GLY A 434 -25.71 2.97 -18.44
C GLY A 434 -24.41 3.78 -18.35
N ALA A 435 -23.56 3.48 -17.36
CA ALA A 435 -22.26 4.12 -17.20
C ALA A 435 -21.34 3.83 -18.40
N GLY A 436 -21.52 2.72 -19.10
CA GLY A 436 -20.74 2.31 -20.27
C GLY A 436 -19.23 2.45 -20.05
N PHE A 437 -18.57 3.15 -20.94
CA PHE A 437 -17.14 3.49 -20.83
C PHE A 437 -16.86 4.73 -19.98
N LYS A 438 -17.89 5.41 -19.45
CA LYS A 438 -17.70 6.58 -18.59
C LYS A 438 -16.89 6.21 -17.36
N GLY A 439 -15.81 6.92 -17.14
CA GLY A 439 -14.89 6.69 -16.04
C GLY A 439 -13.94 5.49 -16.22
N LEU A 440 -14.10 4.64 -17.27
CA LEU A 440 -13.22 3.48 -17.48
C LEU A 440 -11.76 3.92 -17.70
N ALA A 441 -11.53 4.94 -18.53
CA ALA A 441 -10.18 5.47 -18.74
C ALA A 441 -9.58 5.98 -17.42
N GLY A 442 -10.37 6.62 -16.57
CA GLY A 442 -9.96 7.02 -15.22
C GLY A 442 -9.61 5.81 -14.36
N SER A 443 -10.47 4.81 -14.28
CA SER A 443 -10.20 3.58 -13.50
C SER A 443 -8.92 2.86 -13.98
N VAL A 444 -8.67 2.81 -15.29
CA VAL A 444 -7.44 2.25 -15.85
C VAL A 444 -6.23 3.09 -15.46
N LEU A 445 -6.29 4.42 -15.65
CA LEU A 445 -5.20 5.32 -15.29
C LEU A 445 -4.91 5.28 -13.78
N ASP A 446 -5.93 5.32 -12.94
CA ASP A 446 -5.78 5.27 -11.49
C ASP A 446 -5.17 3.95 -11.00
N SER A 447 -5.40 2.84 -11.73
CA SER A 447 -4.79 1.54 -11.38
C SER A 447 -3.34 1.41 -11.83
N MET A 448 -2.95 2.08 -12.91
CA MET A 448 -1.63 1.95 -13.56
C MET A 448 -0.68 3.10 -13.23
N ALA A 449 -1.20 4.28 -12.95
CA ALA A 449 -0.41 5.45 -12.63
C ALA A 449 -0.38 5.73 -11.13
N PRO A 450 0.77 6.07 -10.56
CA PRO A 450 0.82 6.51 -9.17
C PRO A 450 0.13 7.87 -9.03
N SER A 451 -0.44 8.13 -7.85
CA SER A 451 -0.81 9.50 -7.50
C SER A 451 0.42 10.39 -7.54
N PHE A 452 0.30 11.57 -8.13
CA PHE A 452 1.37 12.58 -8.13
C PHE A 452 1.19 13.63 -7.01
N LEU A 453 0.06 13.58 -6.30
CA LEU A 453 -0.18 14.47 -5.18
C LEU A 453 0.52 13.96 -3.92
N PRO A 454 1.33 14.79 -3.23
CA PRO A 454 1.87 14.45 -1.92
C PRO A 454 0.75 14.06 -0.95
N THR A 455 0.91 12.94 -0.25
CA THR A 455 -0.09 12.43 0.69
C THR A 455 -0.50 13.47 1.75
N ALA A 456 0.43 14.34 2.13
CA ALA A 456 0.15 15.43 3.07
C ALA A 456 -0.92 16.42 2.59
N LEU A 457 -1.09 16.60 1.28
CA LEU A 457 -1.99 17.57 0.69
C LEU A 457 -3.39 16.99 0.39
N VAL A 458 -3.49 15.69 0.16
CA VAL A 458 -4.73 15.04 -0.28
C VAL A 458 -5.91 15.32 0.65
N PRO A 459 -5.85 15.07 1.99
CA PRO A 459 -6.99 15.33 2.86
C PRO A 459 -7.38 16.81 2.96
N ALA A 460 -6.41 17.73 2.83
CA ALA A 460 -6.69 19.16 2.81
C ALA A 460 -7.44 19.56 1.54
N ILE A 461 -6.98 19.08 0.37
CA ILE A 461 -7.67 19.33 -0.91
C ILE A 461 -9.08 18.76 -0.88
N GLU A 462 -9.26 17.52 -0.42
CA GLU A 462 -10.56 16.88 -0.27
C GLU A 462 -11.51 17.67 0.65
N ALA A 463 -11.00 18.15 1.79
CA ALA A 463 -11.79 18.98 2.70
C ALA A 463 -12.19 20.32 2.09
N MET A 464 -11.30 20.96 1.32
CA MET A 464 -11.59 22.24 0.63
C MET A 464 -12.58 22.07 -0.52
N THR A 465 -12.41 21.04 -1.34
CA THR A 465 -13.27 20.78 -2.50
C THR A 465 -14.56 20.05 -2.15
N ASN A 466 -14.71 19.59 -0.92
CA ASN A 466 -15.79 18.71 -0.48
C ASN A 466 -15.89 17.40 -1.29
N HIS A 467 -14.82 16.96 -1.93
CA HIS A 467 -14.81 15.79 -2.81
C HIS A 467 -13.74 14.81 -2.37
N SER A 468 -14.13 13.56 -2.10
CA SER A 468 -13.16 12.49 -1.83
C SER A 468 -12.60 11.94 -3.14
N ILE A 469 -11.30 12.12 -3.35
CA ILE A 469 -10.57 11.65 -4.53
C ILE A 469 -10.67 10.13 -4.63
N PHE A 470 -10.52 9.44 -3.49
CA PHE A 470 -10.56 7.98 -3.45
C PHE A 470 -11.95 7.40 -3.73
N MET A 471 -13.02 8.03 -3.17
CA MET A 471 -14.38 7.52 -3.33
C MET A 471 -15.10 8.07 -4.57
N GLY A 472 -14.55 9.10 -5.23
CA GLY A 472 -15.15 9.78 -6.36
C GLY A 472 -16.49 10.43 -6.05
N ARG A 473 -16.71 10.91 -4.80
CA ARG A 473 -17.98 11.49 -4.35
C ARG A 473 -17.77 12.55 -3.28
N ASP A 474 -18.83 13.34 -3.04
CA ASP A 474 -18.82 14.37 -2.01
C ASP A 474 -18.72 13.78 -0.59
N ILE A 475 -17.86 14.40 0.24
CA ILE A 475 -17.69 14.07 1.66
C ILE A 475 -18.93 14.44 2.45
N VAL A 476 -19.40 15.67 2.26
CA VAL A 476 -20.68 16.16 2.78
C VAL A 476 -21.70 16.03 1.65
N PRO A 477 -22.67 15.11 1.76
CA PRO A 477 -23.65 14.91 0.71
C PRO A 477 -24.50 16.16 0.49
N GLN A 478 -25.00 16.37 -0.71
CA GLN A 478 -25.81 17.55 -1.09
C GLN A 478 -26.96 17.84 -0.11
N SER A 479 -27.58 16.81 0.43
CA SER A 479 -28.64 16.93 1.44
C SER A 479 -28.22 17.61 2.75
N GLN A 480 -26.92 17.76 2.99
CA GLN A 480 -26.35 18.38 4.20
C GLN A 480 -25.48 19.62 3.90
N GLN A 481 -25.18 19.92 2.64
CA GLN A 481 -24.30 21.06 2.29
C GLN A 481 -24.87 22.39 2.73
N ASN A 482 -26.21 22.56 2.74
CA ASN A 482 -26.90 23.77 3.21
C ASN A 482 -27.17 23.78 4.73
N THR A 483 -26.63 22.80 5.47
CA THR A 483 -26.73 22.78 6.94
C THR A 483 -25.46 23.42 7.52
N ILE A 484 -25.55 24.06 8.68
CA ILE A 484 -24.38 24.61 9.37
C ILE A 484 -23.32 23.52 9.56
N PRO A 485 -22.04 23.86 9.43
CA PRO A 485 -20.96 22.87 9.35
C PRO A 485 -20.96 21.85 10.49
N GLU A 486 -21.17 22.26 11.72
CA GLU A 486 -21.16 21.42 12.93
C GLU A 486 -22.23 20.32 12.92
N LEU A 487 -23.30 20.53 12.18
CA LEU A 487 -24.41 19.57 12.03
C LEU A 487 -24.29 18.68 10.78
N GLN A 488 -23.20 18.80 10.04
CA GLN A 488 -22.92 17.96 8.85
C GLN A 488 -22.36 16.61 9.28
N TYR A 489 -23.14 15.79 9.95
CA TYR A 489 -22.76 14.44 10.38
C TYR A 489 -23.80 13.39 10.01
N GLY A 490 -23.40 12.14 10.03
CA GLY A 490 -24.24 10.98 9.78
C GLY A 490 -24.31 10.04 10.99
N PRO A 491 -25.06 8.93 10.88
CA PRO A 491 -25.22 7.96 11.97
C PRO A 491 -23.89 7.45 12.53
N TYR A 492 -22.89 7.28 11.67
CA TYR A 492 -21.60 6.68 12.01
C TYR A 492 -20.42 7.68 12.03
N THR A 493 -20.72 8.99 11.97
CA THR A 493 -19.68 10.02 12.19
C THR A 493 -19.14 9.91 13.62
N SER A 494 -17.82 9.86 13.78
CA SER A 494 -17.15 9.57 15.05
C SER A 494 -17.50 10.59 16.15
N ALA A 495 -17.39 10.17 17.42
CA ALA A 495 -17.49 11.05 18.57
C ALA A 495 -16.43 12.17 18.50
N VAL A 496 -15.21 11.78 18.12
CA VAL A 496 -14.08 12.70 17.96
C VAL A 496 -14.40 13.74 16.89
N GLY A 497 -14.85 13.31 15.70
CA GLY A 497 -15.22 14.21 14.61
C GLY A 497 -16.35 15.18 15.01
N ARG A 498 -17.37 14.69 15.72
CA ARG A 498 -18.48 15.55 16.21
C ARG A 498 -17.99 16.57 17.23
N LYS A 499 -17.17 16.13 18.20
CA LYS A 499 -16.65 17.04 19.24
C LYS A 499 -15.74 18.13 18.68
N ILE A 500 -14.85 17.77 17.76
CA ILE A 500 -14.01 18.75 17.05
C ILE A 500 -14.88 19.69 16.20
N GLY A 501 -15.87 19.14 15.47
CA GLY A 501 -16.78 19.93 14.66
C GLY A 501 -17.54 20.97 15.46
N GLU A 502 -18.10 20.56 16.59
CA GLU A 502 -18.81 21.44 17.54
C GLU A 502 -17.88 22.52 18.12
N THR A 503 -16.61 22.16 18.44
CA THR A 503 -15.66 23.08 19.07
C THR A 503 -15.13 24.14 18.10
N PHE A 504 -14.88 23.75 16.84
CA PHE A 504 -14.20 24.61 15.84
C PHE A 504 -15.09 25.09 14.69
N GLY A 505 -16.39 24.79 14.71
CA GLY A 505 -17.32 25.23 13.66
C GLY A 505 -17.07 24.58 12.30
N VAL A 506 -16.56 23.33 12.27
CA VAL A 506 -16.21 22.63 11.04
C VAL A 506 -17.03 21.34 10.87
N SER A 507 -17.11 20.85 9.63
CA SER A 507 -17.90 19.65 9.33
C SER A 507 -17.28 18.39 9.94
N PRO A 508 -18.00 17.67 10.83
CA PRO A 508 -17.55 16.41 11.40
C PRO A 508 -17.22 15.34 10.36
N ARG A 509 -17.94 15.33 9.24
CA ARG A 509 -17.65 14.41 8.12
C ARG A 509 -16.29 14.69 7.47
N LYS A 510 -15.94 15.98 7.31
CA LYS A 510 -14.63 16.37 6.77
C LYS A 510 -13.50 16.04 7.73
N ILE A 511 -13.76 16.13 9.04
CA ILE A 511 -12.79 15.73 10.07
C ILE A 511 -12.53 14.23 9.99
N ASP A 512 -13.58 13.40 10.01
CA ASP A 512 -13.43 11.93 9.88
C ASP A 512 -12.71 11.55 8.58
N ASN A 513 -13.06 12.19 7.46
CA ASN A 513 -12.36 11.98 6.18
C ASN A 513 -10.87 12.34 6.27
N THR A 514 -10.53 13.44 6.95
CA THR A 514 -9.14 13.86 7.14
C THR A 514 -8.35 12.87 8.01
N ILE A 515 -8.95 12.42 9.12
CA ILE A 515 -8.34 11.41 10.02
C ILE A 515 -8.13 10.10 9.26
N HIS A 516 -9.12 9.67 8.48
CA HIS A 516 -9.03 8.48 7.63
C HIS A 516 -7.98 8.64 6.52
N GLY A 517 -7.92 9.81 5.89
CA GLY A 517 -6.96 10.13 4.82
C GLY A 517 -5.50 10.09 5.27
N TYR A 518 -5.21 10.40 6.54
CA TYR A 518 -3.86 10.29 7.08
C TYR A 518 -3.56 8.95 7.76
N GLY A 519 -4.55 8.31 8.37
CA GLY A 519 -4.33 7.13 9.21
C GLY A 519 -4.93 5.83 8.65
N GLY A 520 -5.57 5.87 7.48
CA GLY A 520 -6.14 4.69 6.82
C GLY A 520 -7.14 3.93 7.69
N SER A 521 -7.26 2.64 7.46
CA SER A 521 -8.20 1.75 8.18
C SER A 521 -7.83 1.55 9.66
N LEU A 522 -6.58 1.76 10.05
CA LEU A 522 -6.20 1.72 11.47
C LEU A 522 -6.78 2.92 12.24
N ALA A 523 -6.78 4.12 11.63
CA ALA A 523 -7.41 5.29 12.24
C ALA A 523 -8.93 5.10 12.37
N GLU A 524 -9.58 4.50 11.37
CA GLU A 524 -11.00 4.16 11.44
C GLU A 524 -11.31 3.16 12.57
N LEU A 525 -10.44 2.15 12.77
CA LEU A 525 -10.55 1.25 13.91
C LEU A 525 -10.44 2.02 15.24
N GLY A 526 -9.48 2.95 15.35
CA GLY A 526 -9.31 3.83 16.50
C GLY A 526 -10.55 4.68 16.79
N LEU A 527 -11.13 5.32 15.76
CA LEU A 527 -12.38 6.08 15.90
C LEU A 527 -13.55 5.20 16.35
N THR A 528 -13.64 3.96 15.84
CA THR A 528 -14.68 3.01 16.26
C THR A 528 -14.53 2.61 17.73
N LEU A 529 -13.29 2.39 18.21
CA LEU A 529 -13.03 2.09 19.62
C LEU A 529 -13.37 3.29 20.53
N THR A 530 -13.03 4.51 20.13
CA THR A 530 -13.39 5.72 20.89
C THR A 530 -14.90 5.92 20.96
N ASP A 531 -15.63 5.58 19.89
CA ASP A 531 -17.10 5.62 19.87
C ASP A 531 -17.73 4.65 20.89
N GLY A 532 -17.17 3.43 21.00
CA GLY A 532 -17.62 2.44 21.98
C GLY A 532 -17.39 2.91 23.42
N VAL A 533 -16.19 3.46 23.71
CA VAL A 533 -15.87 4.03 25.03
C VAL A 533 -16.77 5.23 25.37
N ALA A 534 -17.14 6.04 24.37
CA ALA A 534 -18.04 7.19 24.56
C ALA A 534 -19.53 6.80 24.73
N GLY A 535 -19.87 5.50 24.75
CA GLY A 535 -21.26 5.02 24.91
C GLY A 535 -22.18 5.37 23.72
N LEU A 536 -21.63 5.81 22.60
CA LEU A 536 -22.43 6.20 21.43
C LEU A 536 -23.05 5.01 20.70
N ASP A 537 -22.53 3.81 20.90
CA ASP A 537 -23.06 2.61 20.24
C ASP A 537 -24.46 2.24 20.73
N GLU A 538 -24.84 2.59 21.96
CA GLU A 538 -26.19 2.36 22.51
C GLU A 538 -27.26 3.24 21.85
N THR A 539 -26.88 4.43 21.41
CA THR A 539 -27.82 5.40 20.78
C THR A 539 -27.87 5.28 19.25
N ARG A 540 -26.92 4.56 18.65
CA ARG A 540 -26.81 4.39 17.20
C ARG A 540 -27.62 3.18 16.72
N PRO A 541 -27.94 3.14 15.40
CA PRO A 541 -28.46 1.92 14.78
C PRO A 541 -27.48 0.77 14.91
N ALA A 542 -27.95 -0.43 15.22
CA ALA A 542 -27.12 -1.61 15.31
C ALA A 542 -26.33 -1.86 14.00
N LYS A 543 -25.06 -2.21 14.12
CA LYS A 543 -24.22 -2.61 12.97
C LYS A 543 -24.58 -4.03 12.54
N ARG A 544 -24.81 -4.24 11.24
CA ARG A 544 -24.95 -5.60 10.70
C ARG A 544 -23.63 -6.36 10.85
N TRP A 545 -23.69 -7.70 10.90
CA TRP A 545 -22.48 -8.53 10.90
C TRP A 545 -21.58 -8.26 9.67
N THR A 546 -22.20 -7.91 8.52
CA THR A 546 -21.51 -7.51 7.28
C THR A 546 -20.74 -6.18 7.38
N GLU A 547 -21.04 -5.37 8.38
CA GLU A 547 -20.44 -4.04 8.61
C GLU A 547 -19.32 -4.10 9.68
N GLN A 548 -19.05 -5.27 10.27
CA GLN A 548 -18.00 -5.45 11.25
C GLN A 548 -16.60 -5.27 10.62
N PRO A 549 -15.63 -4.70 11.35
CA PRO A 549 -14.24 -4.57 10.89
C PRO A 549 -13.68 -5.91 10.36
N GLY A 550 -13.00 -5.88 9.24
CA GLY A 550 -12.52 -7.07 8.53
C GLY A 550 -13.57 -7.69 7.60
N ILE A 551 -14.77 -8.01 8.10
CA ILE A 551 -15.83 -8.64 7.30
C ILE A 551 -16.39 -7.68 6.23
N ARG A 552 -16.60 -6.40 6.57
CA ARG A 552 -17.06 -5.37 5.62
C ARG A 552 -16.14 -5.23 4.39
N GLY A 553 -14.89 -5.66 4.52
CA GLY A 553 -13.96 -5.74 3.40
C GLY A 553 -14.39 -6.74 2.32
N PHE A 554 -15.15 -7.78 2.69
CA PHE A 554 -15.59 -8.86 1.83
C PHE A 554 -17.09 -8.88 1.59
N THR A 555 -17.84 -7.94 2.13
CA THR A 555 -19.31 -7.85 1.97
C THR A 555 -19.69 -6.51 1.36
N ALA A 556 -20.73 -6.50 0.55
CA ALA A 556 -21.28 -5.29 -0.03
C ALA A 556 -22.62 -4.94 0.59
N THR A 557 -22.86 -3.63 0.75
CA THR A 557 -24.13 -3.07 1.24
C THR A 557 -24.77 -2.22 0.14
N PRO A 558 -25.47 -2.82 -0.83
CA PRO A 558 -25.88 -2.18 -2.07
C PRO A 558 -26.75 -0.94 -1.85
N TYR A 559 -27.68 -1.02 -0.92
CA TYR A 559 -28.65 0.06 -0.73
C TYR A 559 -28.14 1.24 0.09
N SER A 560 -27.05 1.07 0.85
CA SER A 560 -26.46 2.15 1.67
C SER A 560 -25.83 3.25 0.82
N ASN A 561 -25.30 2.89 -0.36
CA ASN A 561 -24.66 3.79 -1.32
C ASN A 561 -25.19 3.45 -2.72
N SER A 562 -26.50 3.57 -2.90
CA SER A 562 -27.19 3.18 -4.14
C SER A 562 -26.74 4.06 -5.31
N GLU A 563 -26.35 3.40 -6.40
CA GLU A 563 -25.99 4.04 -7.66
C GLU A 563 -27.18 4.81 -8.24
N SER A 564 -28.38 4.23 -8.19
CA SER A 564 -29.59 4.89 -8.69
C SER A 564 -29.92 6.19 -7.94
N VAL A 565 -29.68 6.24 -6.62
CA VAL A 565 -29.88 7.47 -5.86
C VAL A 565 -28.87 8.55 -6.28
N GLN A 566 -27.61 8.17 -6.52
CA GLN A 566 -26.59 9.10 -7.01
C GLN A 566 -26.90 9.60 -8.43
N GLU A 567 -27.30 8.70 -9.32
CA GLU A 567 -27.70 9.07 -10.69
C GLU A 567 -28.83 10.11 -10.73
N VAL A 568 -29.81 9.99 -9.83
CA VAL A 568 -30.91 10.98 -9.72
C VAL A 568 -30.35 12.37 -9.34
N TYR A 569 -29.45 12.43 -8.36
CA TYR A 569 -28.82 13.72 -7.98
C TYR A 569 -27.98 14.29 -9.12
N ASP A 570 -27.17 13.48 -9.77
CA ASP A 570 -26.31 13.91 -10.91
C ASP A 570 -27.16 14.39 -12.09
N ALA A 571 -28.26 13.69 -12.39
CA ALA A 571 -29.18 14.08 -13.45
C ALA A 571 -29.90 15.40 -13.11
N TYR A 572 -30.35 15.54 -11.87
CA TYR A 572 -30.98 16.77 -11.41
C TYR A 572 -30.01 17.96 -11.50
N ASP A 573 -28.79 17.83 -11.00
CA ASP A 573 -27.78 18.90 -11.05
C ASP A 573 -27.43 19.30 -12.48
N ARG A 574 -27.26 18.32 -13.36
CA ARG A 574 -26.99 18.57 -14.78
C ARG A 574 -28.15 19.37 -15.41
N GLN A 575 -29.38 18.93 -15.22
CA GLN A 575 -30.55 19.58 -15.78
C GLN A 575 -30.78 20.97 -15.16
N LEU A 576 -30.50 21.12 -13.85
CA LEU A 576 -30.60 22.42 -13.15
C LEU A 576 -29.56 23.42 -13.69
N LYS A 577 -28.33 23.00 -13.95
CA LYS A 577 -27.31 23.85 -14.57
C LYS A 577 -27.73 24.29 -15.97
N LEU A 578 -28.26 23.40 -16.79
CA LEU A 578 -28.78 23.73 -18.11
C LEU A 578 -29.98 24.66 -18.04
N PHE A 579 -30.89 24.46 -17.11
CA PHE A 579 -32.05 25.34 -16.86
C PHE A 579 -31.60 26.75 -16.47
N ASN A 580 -30.69 26.90 -15.53
CA ASN A 580 -30.17 28.20 -15.08
C ASN A 580 -29.42 28.92 -16.19
N ALA A 581 -28.53 28.22 -16.92
CA ALA A 581 -27.83 28.79 -18.08
C ALA A 581 -28.83 29.26 -19.18
N GLY A 582 -29.88 28.48 -19.41
CA GLY A 582 -30.92 28.85 -20.37
C GLY A 582 -31.67 30.10 -19.96
N ARG A 583 -31.94 30.29 -18.65
CA ARG A 583 -32.54 31.51 -18.12
C ARG A 583 -31.65 32.75 -18.28
N GLU A 584 -30.35 32.60 -17.96
CA GLU A 584 -29.37 33.70 -18.08
C GLU A 584 -29.14 34.10 -19.54
N LEU A 585 -29.06 33.12 -20.45
CA LEU A 585 -28.80 33.33 -21.86
C LEU A 585 -30.09 33.60 -22.69
N HIS A 586 -31.26 33.62 -22.06
CA HIS A 586 -32.55 33.74 -22.71
C HIS A 586 -32.77 32.81 -23.91
N ARG A 587 -32.19 31.59 -23.85
CA ARG A 587 -32.32 30.55 -24.88
C ARG A 587 -32.39 29.16 -24.27
N ARG A 588 -33.05 28.26 -24.98
CA ARG A 588 -33.01 26.84 -24.58
C ARG A 588 -31.60 26.27 -24.81
N MET A 589 -31.06 25.63 -23.76
CA MET A 589 -29.76 24.96 -23.84
C MET A 589 -29.90 23.57 -24.46
N ASP A 590 -28.93 23.18 -25.30
CA ASP A 590 -28.89 21.85 -25.86
C ASP A 590 -28.72 20.82 -24.74
N GLY A 591 -29.52 19.74 -24.81
CA GLY A 591 -29.55 18.70 -23.79
C GLY A 591 -30.45 18.98 -22.59
N PHE A 592 -31.11 20.14 -22.51
CA PHE A 592 -32.15 20.38 -21.50
C PHE A 592 -33.47 19.70 -21.87
N ASP A 593 -33.91 18.78 -20.99
CA ASP A 593 -35.21 18.13 -21.09
C ASP A 593 -36.13 18.53 -19.91
N PRO A 594 -37.18 19.33 -20.16
CA PRO A 594 -38.09 19.75 -19.10
C PRO A 594 -38.78 18.59 -18.36
N ARG A 595 -39.05 17.46 -19.06
CA ARG A 595 -39.71 16.29 -18.44
C ARG A 595 -38.74 15.58 -17.51
N GLU A 596 -37.50 15.32 -17.97
CA GLU A 596 -36.43 14.74 -17.13
C GLU A 596 -36.18 15.67 -15.93
N PHE A 597 -36.10 17.00 -16.12
CA PHE A 597 -35.89 17.95 -15.06
C PHE A 597 -36.97 17.88 -13.95
N GLU A 598 -38.26 17.95 -14.32
CA GLU A 598 -39.34 17.89 -13.34
C GLU A 598 -39.42 16.53 -12.65
N GLN A 599 -39.14 15.46 -13.36
CA GLN A 599 -39.09 14.10 -12.80
C GLN A 599 -37.97 13.96 -11.76
N MET A 600 -36.75 14.42 -12.07
CA MET A 600 -35.62 14.40 -11.12
C MET A 600 -35.86 15.33 -9.93
N LYS A 601 -36.39 16.51 -10.17
CA LYS A 601 -36.78 17.49 -9.12
C LYS A 601 -37.76 16.91 -8.12
N ASN A 602 -38.80 16.20 -8.60
CA ASN A 602 -39.78 15.53 -7.73
C ASN A 602 -39.15 14.41 -6.92
N ALA A 603 -38.26 13.63 -7.51
CA ALA A 603 -37.50 12.59 -6.81
C ALA A 603 -36.58 13.19 -5.72
N VAL A 604 -35.85 14.26 -6.03
CA VAL A 604 -35.00 14.97 -5.04
C VAL A 604 -35.83 15.56 -3.90
N LYS A 605 -37.00 16.11 -4.17
CA LYS A 605 -37.94 16.59 -3.13
C LYS A 605 -38.40 15.43 -2.23
N ALA A 606 -38.75 14.28 -2.80
CA ALA A 606 -39.07 13.08 -2.02
C ALA A 606 -37.88 12.61 -1.16
N PHE A 607 -36.65 12.69 -1.67
CA PHE A 607 -35.43 12.38 -0.89
C PHE A 607 -35.24 13.33 0.28
N GLN A 608 -35.62 14.61 0.17
CA GLN A 608 -35.57 15.55 1.30
C GLN A 608 -36.49 15.09 2.44
N ASN A 609 -37.71 14.66 2.12
CA ASN A 609 -38.66 14.12 3.11
C ASN A 609 -38.13 12.83 3.75
N ILE A 610 -37.53 11.96 2.96
CA ILE A 610 -36.89 10.73 3.43
C ILE A 610 -35.72 11.05 4.38
N ASN A 611 -34.91 12.06 4.08
CA ASN A 611 -33.80 12.48 4.94
C ASN A 611 -34.32 13.07 6.27
N GLN A 612 -35.46 13.76 6.27
CA GLN A 612 -36.12 14.19 7.51
C GLN A 612 -36.60 13.00 8.33
N ALA A 613 -37.21 12.00 7.70
CA ALA A 613 -37.63 10.76 8.36
C ALA A 613 -36.42 9.99 8.97
N LYS A 614 -35.29 9.89 8.24
CA LYS A 614 -34.05 9.32 8.78
C LYS A 614 -33.55 10.07 10.03
N LYS A 615 -33.59 11.42 10.00
CA LYS A 615 -33.22 12.25 11.17
C LYS A 615 -34.15 12.01 12.36
N ALA A 616 -35.46 11.88 12.12
CA ALA A 616 -36.43 11.60 13.17
C ALA A 616 -36.18 10.24 13.83
N VAL A 617 -35.93 9.20 13.04
CA VAL A 617 -35.59 7.85 13.57
C VAL A 617 -34.31 7.89 14.40
N MET A 618 -33.30 8.66 13.98
CA MET A 618 -32.03 8.79 14.72
C MET A 618 -32.22 9.46 16.08
N LYS A 619 -33.16 10.41 16.19
CA LYS A 619 -33.46 11.14 17.44
C LYS A 619 -34.47 10.42 18.33
N SER A 620 -35.13 9.37 17.86
CA SER A 620 -36.13 8.63 18.62
C SER A 620 -35.50 7.77 19.72
N ASP A 621 -36.30 7.40 20.71
CA ASP A 621 -35.90 6.50 21.81
C ASP A 621 -36.00 5.01 21.45
N LEU A 622 -36.07 4.69 20.16
CA LEU A 622 -36.09 3.30 19.68
C LEU A 622 -34.77 2.59 20.02
N SER A 623 -34.83 1.28 20.28
CA SER A 623 -33.64 0.47 20.43
C SER A 623 -32.77 0.50 19.16
N SER A 624 -31.48 0.20 19.30
CA SER A 624 -30.50 0.16 18.21
C SER A 624 -30.95 -0.72 17.03
N ASP A 625 -31.53 -1.89 17.34
CA ASP A 625 -32.07 -2.81 16.33
C ASP A 625 -33.32 -2.26 15.64
N ALA A 626 -34.23 -1.66 16.40
CA ALA A 626 -35.44 -1.05 15.84
C ALA A 626 -35.09 0.16 14.96
N LYS A 627 -34.13 1.00 15.39
CA LYS A 627 -33.59 2.09 14.55
C LYS A 627 -33.02 1.53 13.25
N ARG A 628 -32.23 0.45 13.33
CA ARG A 628 -31.64 -0.18 12.15
C ARG A 628 -32.70 -0.65 11.16
N LYS A 629 -33.66 -1.44 11.62
CA LYS A 629 -34.75 -1.93 10.79
C LYS A 629 -35.49 -0.80 10.10
N ARG A 630 -35.84 0.25 10.85
CA ARG A 630 -36.58 1.39 10.30
C ARG A 630 -35.77 2.18 9.27
N LEU A 631 -34.48 2.36 9.52
CA LEU A 631 -33.59 3.03 8.55
C LEU A 631 -33.42 2.22 7.26
N ASP A 632 -33.38 0.90 7.36
CA ASP A 632 -33.30 0.01 6.20
C ASP A 632 -34.58 0.10 5.32
N GLU A 633 -35.76 0.11 5.95
CA GLU A 633 -37.05 0.31 5.25
C GLU A 633 -37.07 1.67 4.53
N ILE A 634 -36.66 2.73 5.21
CA ILE A 634 -36.60 4.09 4.66
C ILE A 634 -35.61 4.13 3.49
N GLN A 635 -34.45 3.49 3.63
CA GLN A 635 -33.44 3.42 2.58
C GLN A 635 -33.94 2.68 1.34
N MET A 636 -34.61 1.55 1.53
CA MET A 636 -35.25 0.82 0.43
C MET A 636 -36.30 1.66 -0.29
N SER A 637 -37.10 2.44 0.43
CA SER A 637 -38.06 3.37 -0.16
C SER A 637 -37.37 4.44 -1.03
N GLN A 638 -36.22 4.96 -0.58
CA GLN A 638 -35.43 5.90 -1.36
C GLN A 638 -34.92 5.29 -2.67
N VAL A 639 -34.40 4.05 -2.62
CA VAL A 639 -33.92 3.34 -3.82
C VAL A 639 -35.06 3.07 -4.79
N ARG A 640 -36.24 2.66 -4.31
CA ARG A 640 -37.42 2.44 -5.16
C ARG A 640 -37.85 3.71 -5.89
N ILE A 641 -37.86 4.85 -5.20
CA ILE A 641 -38.16 6.16 -5.82
C ILE A 641 -37.12 6.51 -6.89
N ALA A 642 -35.82 6.31 -6.58
CA ALA A 642 -34.73 6.57 -7.53
C ALA A 642 -34.88 5.72 -8.79
N ARG A 643 -35.07 4.41 -8.65
CA ARG A 643 -35.23 3.49 -9.78
C ARG A 643 -36.44 3.85 -10.65
N ARG A 644 -37.57 4.19 -10.03
CA ARG A 644 -38.77 4.66 -10.75
C ARG A 644 -38.48 5.95 -11.53
N ALA A 645 -37.78 6.92 -10.92
CA ALA A 645 -37.41 8.16 -11.57
C ALA A 645 -36.45 7.97 -12.75
N LEU A 646 -35.64 6.91 -12.73
CA LEU A 646 -34.71 6.54 -13.81
C LEU A 646 -35.31 5.57 -14.83
N GLY A 647 -36.59 5.16 -14.68
CA GLY A 647 -37.21 4.16 -15.54
C GLY A 647 -36.63 2.74 -15.41
N LYS A 648 -35.95 2.45 -14.29
CA LYS A 648 -35.40 1.13 -14.00
C LYS A 648 -36.47 0.22 -13.38
N GLU A 649 -36.31 -1.12 -13.54
CA GLU A 649 -37.21 -2.09 -12.93
C GLU A 649 -37.29 -1.94 -11.41
N SER A 650 -38.51 -2.13 -10.85
CA SER A 650 -38.74 -1.98 -9.41
C SER A 650 -38.11 -3.13 -8.64
N ILE A 651 -37.48 -2.84 -7.50
CA ILE A 651 -37.05 -3.87 -6.53
C ILE A 651 -38.27 -4.33 -5.74
N LYS A 652 -38.50 -5.65 -5.71
CA LYS A 652 -39.56 -6.29 -4.93
C LYS A 652 -39.36 -6.13 -3.43
#